data_7ec62bf526729a735ea8d4ca90d7c228
#
_entry.id   7ec62bf526729a735ea8d4ca90d7c228
#
_cell.length_a   1.000
_cell.length_b   1.000
_cell.length_c   1.000
_cell.angle_alpha   90.00
_cell.angle_beta   90.00
_cell.angle_gamma   90.00
#
_symmetry.space_group_name_H-M   'P 1'
#
loop_
_entity.id
_entity.type
_entity.pdbx_description
1 polymer ?
#
loop_
_entity_poly.entity_id
_entity_poly.type
_entity_poly.pdbx_seq_one_letter_code
_entity_poly.pdbx_strand_id
1 'polypeptide(L)'
;MPPLNRKTRLTLLAVVAGAVVAAGAMPAAALANWAVEKSAPAYETLPEVLKHPTTAQASYLYANDGTTVVTTFYDENRRDVTLAEVAPVVPQAVVAAEDARFYTHHGVDLKGVLRAVVANGTSGGVSQGASTLTMQYVRNVLKSDPSLSTEERASATEQTPTRKIREARYALAVEKELSKAQILERYLNIAYFGSGAYGIFAASHTYFSKDPAQLTLSEASLLAGLLQSPEADSPLNGGIERALARRDYVLTAMTGTGAITAAQAAAAKASTPVVKRGANPNDCTASRQGWGFFCDYFRSWWRDQDTFGDTAEDREQALRQGGYRIVTTLDPKIQNAAQAQVTKVYGYANKRALPMAVVEPGTGKVLALAVNRRYSAATGAGNTMNQLVAGGNGIHGYQAGSTFKMFTMLAALEAGKTLDTRFDAPTKLTTTWREAAGPASCDGYWCPRNATPAWMDGERDMWTGFGRSVNTYFVWLEQQVGADKTIEMAQRLGVRFRHPDNASHAASDAAGWGSFVLGVSLTTPLDLANAYATLAADGVYCSPLPVTAVTDGTGKQLAVADTSCAPAISPEIARAATDAARCPVGQEGAFGRCDGGTATAVSGLLGRRAVAGKTGSSTGNMTESFVAYTPQLAAAAIAANPDTPTDAVGAAVLSKVYRAVASTLATGSEGLEVKDFPAPQRESAFSPQPEPTEQARPDEQSHDGDNSHDGGDDHGDGGGGRGDDNGSDNGNGDGDNGSDNGSGGDNGTGDSESGDNGSSGNGDGRPGRGDHR
;
A
#
# COMPACT_ATOMS: atom_id res chain seq x y z
N MET A 1 29.51 -3.48 94.51
CA MET A 1 28.40 -3.58 93.58
C MET A 1 28.19 -5.06 93.23
N PRO A 2 27.00 -5.62 93.47
CA PRO A 2 26.76 -7.04 93.14
C PRO A 2 26.83 -7.27 91.61
N PRO A 3 27.34 -8.43 91.16
CA PRO A 3 27.44 -8.70 89.72
C PRO A 3 26.06 -8.83 89.07
N LEU A 4 25.82 -8.02 88.05
CA LEU A 4 24.58 -8.06 87.20
C LEU A 4 24.34 -9.45 86.66
N ASN A 5 23.11 -9.96 86.84
CA ASN A 5 22.65 -11.25 86.36
C ASN A 5 22.78 -11.35 84.83
N ARG A 6 23.12 -12.55 84.30
CA ARG A 6 23.41 -12.85 82.91
C ARG A 6 22.30 -12.35 81.99
N LYS A 7 21.02 -12.38 82.40
CA LYS A 7 19.84 -11.83 81.63
C LYS A 7 19.93 -10.31 81.52
N THR A 8 20.29 -9.61 82.63
CA THR A 8 20.40 -8.14 82.64
C THR A 8 21.56 -7.65 81.78
N ARG A 9 22.72 -8.42 81.76
CA ARG A 9 23.82 -8.12 80.84
C ARG A 9 23.44 -8.31 79.37
N LEU A 10 22.69 -9.36 79.01
CA LEU A 10 22.22 -9.60 77.65
C LEU A 10 21.23 -8.52 77.22
N THR A 11 20.33 -8.10 78.08
CA THR A 11 19.38 -7.00 77.75
C THR A 11 20.11 -5.67 77.61
N LEU A 12 21.10 -5.38 78.47
CA LEU A 12 21.93 -4.16 78.32
C LEU A 12 22.76 -4.15 77.04
N LEU A 13 23.36 -5.29 76.69
CA LEU A 13 24.08 -5.47 75.43
C LEU A 13 23.17 -5.31 74.21
N ALA A 14 21.97 -5.85 74.24
CA ALA A 14 20.98 -5.70 73.16
C ALA A 14 20.50 -4.24 73.03
N VAL A 15 20.30 -3.52 74.14
CA VAL A 15 19.92 -2.09 74.15
C VAL A 15 21.09 -1.22 73.66
N VAL A 16 22.32 -1.51 74.07
CA VAL A 16 23.49 -0.78 73.59
C VAL A 16 23.78 -1.08 72.12
N ALA A 17 23.65 -2.33 71.65
CA ALA A 17 23.77 -2.69 70.24
C ALA A 17 22.64 -2.05 69.40
N GLY A 18 21.40 -2.01 69.91
CA GLY A 18 20.31 -1.29 69.28
C GLY A 18 20.52 0.21 69.20
N ALA A 19 21.09 0.84 70.26
CA ALA A 19 21.42 2.26 70.26
C ALA A 19 22.59 2.60 69.33
N VAL A 20 23.61 1.73 69.22
CA VAL A 20 24.73 1.89 68.25
C VAL A 20 24.26 1.73 66.80
N VAL A 21 23.34 0.79 66.54
CA VAL A 21 22.75 0.65 65.20
C VAL A 21 21.83 1.83 64.87
N ALA A 22 21.08 2.34 65.83
CA ALA A 22 20.27 3.54 65.67
C ALA A 22 21.11 4.80 65.47
N ALA A 23 22.21 4.96 66.24
CA ALA A 23 23.14 6.08 66.07
C ALA A 23 23.93 6.03 64.75
N GLY A 24 24.19 4.84 64.22
CA GLY A 24 24.83 4.68 62.87
C GLY A 24 23.84 4.86 61.72
N ALA A 25 22.55 4.58 61.95
CA ALA A 25 21.53 4.74 60.91
C ALA A 25 20.93 6.15 60.80
N MET A 26 20.89 6.93 61.94
CA MET A 26 20.41 8.32 61.94
C MET A 26 21.14 9.29 61.00
N PRO A 27 22.47 9.29 60.90
CA PRO A 27 23.16 10.16 59.96
C PRO A 27 22.81 9.83 58.48
N ALA A 28 22.65 8.54 58.17
CA ALA A 28 22.24 8.10 56.81
C ALA A 28 20.81 8.48 56.49
N ALA A 29 19.88 8.37 57.44
CA ALA A 29 18.49 8.82 57.32
C ALA A 29 18.40 10.36 57.23
N ALA A 30 19.18 11.08 58.04
CA ALA A 30 19.25 12.54 58.01
C ALA A 30 19.88 13.08 56.71
N LEU A 31 20.96 12.43 56.20
CA LEU A 31 21.56 12.72 54.90
C LEU A 31 20.61 12.41 53.76
N ALA A 32 19.87 11.31 53.82
CA ALA A 32 18.84 11.00 52.84
C ALA A 32 17.73 12.03 52.86
N ASN A 33 17.26 12.44 54.05
CA ASN A 33 16.21 13.48 54.17
C ASN A 33 16.72 14.86 53.74
N TRP A 34 17.99 15.24 54.07
CA TRP A 34 18.62 16.45 53.58
C TRP A 34 18.83 16.46 52.08
N ALA A 35 19.26 15.34 51.48
CA ALA A 35 19.38 15.18 50.04
C ALA A 35 17.99 15.25 49.35
N VAL A 36 16.97 14.73 50.00
CA VAL A 36 15.55 14.82 49.55
C VAL A 36 15.08 16.27 49.63
N GLU A 37 15.32 17.03 50.72
CA GLU A 37 14.93 18.43 50.85
C GLU A 37 15.67 19.39 49.92
N LYS A 38 16.97 19.20 49.73
CA LYS A 38 17.78 20.05 48.82
C LYS A 38 17.47 19.87 47.34
N SER A 39 16.96 18.70 46.94
CA SER A 39 16.50 18.43 45.56
C SER A 39 15.00 18.69 45.35
N ALA A 40 14.27 19.18 46.40
CA ALA A 40 12.83 19.41 46.38
C ALA A 40 12.34 20.45 45.35
N PRO A 41 13.03 21.61 45.12
CA PRO A 41 12.49 22.65 44.26
C PRO A 41 12.31 22.28 42.79
N ALA A 42 13.09 21.28 42.31
CA ALA A 42 13.08 20.87 40.88
C ALA A 42 11.97 19.84 40.53
N TYR A 43 11.21 19.33 41.51
CA TYR A 43 10.27 18.21 41.32
C TYR A 43 8.90 18.44 41.95
N GLU A 44 8.45 19.70 42.07
CA GLU A 44 7.14 20.02 42.67
C GLU A 44 5.97 19.63 41.76
N THR A 45 6.21 19.48 40.44
CA THR A 45 5.20 19.03 39.49
C THR A 45 5.61 17.68 38.88
N LEU A 46 4.64 16.73 38.89
CA LEU A 46 4.83 15.45 38.18
C LEU A 46 4.98 15.72 36.68
N PRO A 47 6.06 15.26 36.02
CA PRO A 47 6.15 15.36 34.57
C PRO A 47 4.90 14.83 33.88
N GLU A 48 4.41 15.55 32.89
CA GLU A 48 3.16 15.20 32.19
C GLU A 48 3.25 13.80 31.53
N VAL A 49 4.44 13.42 31.07
CA VAL A 49 4.71 12.09 30.52
C VAL A 49 4.43 10.94 31.51
N LEU A 50 4.54 11.18 32.82
CA LEU A 50 4.20 10.17 33.83
C LEU A 50 2.69 10.09 34.08
N LYS A 51 1.93 11.13 33.72
CA LYS A 51 0.46 11.14 33.74
C LYS A 51 -0.11 10.54 32.47
N HIS A 52 0.47 10.88 31.33
CA HIS A 52 0.02 10.47 29.99
C HIS A 52 1.23 10.04 29.16
N PRO A 53 1.75 8.82 29.38
CA PRO A 53 2.91 8.35 28.63
C PRO A 53 2.54 8.19 27.15
N THR A 54 3.31 8.85 26.29
CA THR A 54 3.26 8.65 24.84
C THR A 54 4.15 7.46 24.49
N THR A 55 3.62 6.27 24.57
CA THR A 55 4.35 5.06 24.16
C THR A 55 4.08 4.77 22.68
N ALA A 56 5.14 4.44 21.94
CA ALA A 56 5.00 3.98 20.57
C ALA A 56 4.11 2.73 20.52
N GLN A 57 3.12 2.73 19.62
CA GLN A 57 2.19 1.63 19.46
C GLN A 57 2.20 1.09 18.03
N ALA A 58 2.05 -0.21 17.88
CA ALA A 58 2.01 -0.86 16.58
C ALA A 58 0.74 -0.47 15.81
N SER A 59 0.92 -0.09 14.54
CA SER A 59 -0.20 0.07 13.61
C SER A 59 -0.50 -1.25 12.91
N TYR A 60 -1.78 -1.55 12.75
CA TYR A 60 -2.27 -2.79 12.17
C TYR A 60 -2.91 -2.52 10.81
N LEU A 61 -2.39 -3.17 9.77
CA LEU A 61 -2.92 -3.14 8.42
C LEU A 61 -3.83 -4.36 8.20
N TYR A 62 -5.11 -4.12 7.98
CA TYR A 62 -6.12 -5.15 7.73
C TYR A 62 -6.55 -5.16 6.26
N ALA A 63 -6.97 -6.33 5.77
CA ALA A 63 -7.70 -6.46 4.52
C ALA A 63 -9.08 -5.77 4.61
N ASN A 64 -9.84 -5.77 3.52
CA ASN A 64 -11.15 -5.12 3.42
C ASN A 64 -12.22 -5.68 4.38
N ASP A 65 -12.03 -6.90 4.89
CA ASP A 65 -12.88 -7.52 5.92
C ASP A 65 -12.67 -6.92 7.33
N GLY A 66 -11.67 -6.05 7.51
CA GLY A 66 -11.32 -5.40 8.77
C GLY A 66 -10.80 -6.34 9.86
N THR A 67 -10.59 -7.62 9.56
CA THR A 67 -10.19 -8.66 10.53
C THR A 67 -8.93 -9.42 10.12
N THR A 68 -8.75 -9.67 8.84
CA THR A 68 -7.57 -10.36 8.31
C THR A 68 -6.37 -9.43 8.30
N VAL A 69 -5.37 -9.70 9.15
CA VAL A 69 -4.13 -8.91 9.20
C VAL A 69 -3.30 -9.16 7.95
N VAL A 70 -2.96 -8.08 7.25
CA VAL A 70 -1.99 -8.04 6.13
C VAL A 70 -0.58 -8.03 6.70
N THR A 71 -0.30 -7.07 7.55
CA THR A 71 0.95 -6.91 8.31
C THR A 71 0.74 -5.93 9.45
N THR A 72 1.79 -5.68 10.23
CA THR A 72 1.86 -4.61 11.22
C THR A 72 3.08 -3.72 10.96
N PHE A 73 3.07 -2.50 11.50
CA PHE A 73 4.19 -1.57 11.45
C PHE A 73 4.48 -1.12 12.88
N TYR A 74 5.71 -1.33 13.34
CA TYR A 74 6.12 -0.93 14.68
C TYR A 74 7.63 -0.79 14.83
N ASP A 75 8.05 0.07 15.74
CA ASP A 75 9.38 0.08 16.29
C ASP A 75 9.43 -0.76 17.57
N GLU A 76 8.38 -0.68 18.39
CA GLU A 76 8.12 -1.55 19.53
C GLU A 76 6.79 -2.27 19.34
N ASN A 77 6.79 -3.62 19.35
CA ASN A 77 5.54 -4.39 19.25
C ASN A 77 4.72 -4.19 20.53
N ARG A 78 3.84 -3.18 20.53
CA ARG A 78 2.96 -2.80 21.63
C ARG A 78 1.57 -2.48 21.13
N ARG A 79 0.60 -2.93 21.88
CA ARG A 79 -0.79 -2.50 21.81
C ARG A 79 -1.33 -2.39 23.22
N ASP A 80 -1.77 -1.20 23.59
CA ASP A 80 -2.35 -0.96 24.90
C ASP A 80 -3.73 -1.61 25.02
N VAL A 81 -4.01 -2.14 26.21
CA VAL A 81 -5.28 -2.76 26.58
C VAL A 81 -5.70 -2.28 27.96
N THR A 82 -7.00 -2.23 28.21
CA THR A 82 -7.55 -1.97 29.54
C THR A 82 -7.47 -3.21 30.43
N LEU A 83 -7.51 -3.04 31.77
CA LEU A 83 -7.56 -4.19 32.68
C LEU A 83 -8.78 -5.10 32.45
N ALA A 84 -9.87 -4.57 31.88
CA ALA A 84 -11.06 -5.35 31.55
C ALA A 84 -10.82 -6.32 30.38
N GLU A 85 -9.85 -6.04 29.51
CA GLU A 85 -9.46 -6.90 28.40
C GLU A 85 -8.38 -7.93 28.79
N VAL A 86 -7.97 -7.96 30.05
CA VAL A 86 -6.93 -8.85 30.57
C VAL A 86 -7.53 -9.83 31.60
N ALA A 87 -7.16 -11.11 31.48
CA ALA A 87 -7.60 -12.12 32.45
C ALA A 87 -7.20 -11.71 33.88
N PRO A 88 -8.12 -11.75 34.87
CA PRO A 88 -7.86 -11.28 36.25
C PRO A 88 -6.66 -11.95 36.93
N VAL A 89 -6.27 -13.15 36.49
CA VAL A 89 -5.10 -13.88 37.01
C VAL A 89 -3.77 -13.21 36.64
N VAL A 90 -3.72 -12.39 35.54
CA VAL A 90 -2.50 -11.70 35.11
C VAL A 90 -2.07 -10.60 36.09
N PRO A 91 -2.91 -9.58 36.40
CA PRO A 91 -2.54 -8.57 37.38
C PRO A 91 -2.25 -9.18 38.76
N GLN A 92 -2.96 -10.24 39.17
CA GLN A 92 -2.68 -10.96 40.41
C GLN A 92 -1.32 -11.62 40.42
N ALA A 93 -0.91 -12.26 39.31
CA ALA A 93 0.39 -12.88 39.17
C ALA A 93 1.55 -11.85 39.19
N VAL A 94 1.37 -10.74 38.48
CA VAL A 94 2.38 -9.65 38.44
C VAL A 94 2.54 -9.00 39.82
N VAL A 95 1.45 -8.68 40.51
CA VAL A 95 1.50 -8.10 41.85
C VAL A 95 2.14 -9.10 42.84
N ALA A 96 1.80 -10.37 42.80
CA ALA A 96 2.39 -11.36 43.67
C ALA A 96 3.89 -11.57 43.43
N ALA A 97 4.33 -11.49 42.17
CA ALA A 97 5.72 -11.69 41.79
C ALA A 97 6.61 -10.48 42.09
N GLU A 98 6.15 -9.28 41.74
CA GLU A 98 6.95 -8.06 41.71
C GLU A 98 6.74 -7.18 42.94
N ASP A 99 5.53 -7.12 43.48
CA ASP A 99 5.17 -6.21 44.59
C ASP A 99 3.98 -6.73 45.40
N ALA A 100 4.22 -7.75 46.23
CA ALA A 100 3.16 -8.43 47.00
C ALA A 100 2.35 -7.50 47.94
N ARG A 101 2.82 -6.27 48.17
CA ARG A 101 2.14 -5.27 49.02
C ARG A 101 1.70 -4.04 48.23
N PHE A 102 1.62 -4.13 46.95
CA PHE A 102 1.27 -3.04 46.03
C PHE A 102 0.07 -2.23 46.47
N TYR A 103 -0.99 -2.90 46.92
CA TYR A 103 -2.24 -2.24 47.38
C TYR A 103 -2.18 -1.63 48.77
N THR A 104 -1.06 -1.82 49.52
CA THR A 104 -0.96 -1.41 50.94
C THR A 104 0.08 -0.31 51.19
N HIS A 105 0.94 0.00 50.23
CA HIS A 105 1.89 1.11 50.32
C HIS A 105 1.52 2.24 49.35
N HIS A 106 2.20 3.37 49.48
CA HIS A 106 2.03 4.58 48.64
C HIS A 106 3.30 4.90 47.90
N GLY A 107 3.53 4.22 46.76
CA GLY A 107 4.69 4.45 45.84
C GLY A 107 5.97 3.72 46.25
N VAL A 108 6.30 3.71 47.55
CA VAL A 108 7.50 3.07 48.08
C VAL A 108 7.14 2.12 49.24
N ASP A 109 7.66 0.89 49.18
CA ASP A 109 7.50 -0.10 50.24
C ASP A 109 8.65 -0.10 51.23
N LEU A 110 8.59 0.74 52.29
CA LEU A 110 9.64 0.84 53.29
C LEU A 110 9.92 -0.48 54.03
N LYS A 111 8.88 -1.30 54.29
CA LYS A 111 9.05 -2.62 54.91
C LYS A 111 9.74 -3.61 53.99
N GLY A 112 9.48 -3.52 52.67
CA GLY A 112 10.15 -4.31 51.67
C GLY A 112 11.60 -3.91 51.49
N VAL A 113 11.91 -2.61 51.52
CA VAL A 113 13.31 -2.09 51.49
C VAL A 113 14.10 -2.63 52.66
N LEU A 114 13.58 -2.54 53.92
CA LEU A 114 14.23 -3.07 55.10
C LEU A 114 14.48 -4.58 54.99
N ARG A 115 13.46 -5.35 54.56
CA ARG A 115 13.58 -6.80 54.33
C ARG A 115 14.67 -7.13 53.30
N ALA A 116 14.72 -6.40 52.14
CA ALA A 116 15.70 -6.59 51.12
C ALA A 116 17.11 -6.26 51.57
N VAL A 117 17.32 -5.20 52.39
CA VAL A 117 18.61 -4.84 53.00
C VAL A 117 19.10 -5.97 53.90
N VAL A 118 18.24 -6.53 54.75
CA VAL A 118 18.62 -7.65 55.65
C VAL A 118 18.97 -8.90 54.81
N ALA A 119 18.12 -9.26 53.85
CA ALA A 119 18.30 -10.45 53.02
C ALA A 119 19.57 -10.36 52.14
N ASN A 120 19.82 -9.21 51.55
CA ASN A 120 21.01 -8.98 50.70
C ASN A 120 22.30 -8.90 51.53
N GLY A 121 22.21 -8.34 52.75
CA GLY A 121 23.35 -8.31 53.69
C GLY A 121 23.77 -9.68 54.21
N THR A 122 22.85 -10.63 54.28
CA THR A 122 23.13 -12.01 54.72
C THR A 122 23.53 -12.97 53.63
N SER A 123 23.15 -12.69 52.35
CA SER A 123 23.43 -13.55 51.21
C SER A 123 24.67 -13.19 50.40
N GLY A 124 25.35 -12.09 50.74
CA GLY A 124 26.55 -11.63 50.02
C GLY A 124 26.30 -11.18 48.57
N GLY A 125 25.03 -11.00 48.18
CA GLY A 125 24.59 -10.58 46.85
C GLY A 125 23.18 -10.06 46.85
N VAL A 126 22.69 -9.53 45.70
CA VAL A 126 21.32 -9.02 45.53
C VAL A 126 20.36 -10.20 45.38
N SER A 127 19.80 -10.67 46.51
CA SER A 127 18.84 -11.78 46.54
C SER A 127 17.38 -11.34 46.48
N GLN A 128 17.04 -10.09 46.82
CA GLN A 128 15.70 -9.52 46.77
C GLN A 128 15.67 -8.11 46.19
N GLY A 129 14.73 -7.85 45.28
CA GLY A 129 14.46 -6.52 44.75
C GLY A 129 13.69 -5.64 45.75
N ALA A 130 14.07 -4.37 45.87
CA ALA A 130 13.40 -3.38 46.73
C ALA A 130 12.54 -2.38 45.92
N SER A 131 12.41 -2.54 44.60
CA SER A 131 11.65 -1.64 43.75
C SER A 131 10.19 -2.05 43.69
N THR A 132 9.28 -1.10 43.92
CA THR A 132 7.83 -1.31 43.76
C THR A 132 7.42 -1.29 42.29
N LEU A 133 6.21 -1.80 41.97
CA LEU A 133 5.61 -1.71 40.62
C LEU A 133 5.51 -0.26 40.15
N THR A 134 5.17 0.69 41.05
CA THR A 134 5.13 2.12 40.72
C THR A 134 6.50 2.68 40.37
N MET A 135 7.57 2.28 41.06
CA MET A 135 8.95 2.66 40.72
C MET A 135 9.38 2.06 39.36
N GLN A 136 8.99 0.82 39.07
CA GLN A 136 9.25 0.18 37.78
C GLN A 136 8.48 0.85 36.66
N TYR A 137 7.23 1.25 36.88
CA TYR A 137 6.43 2.05 35.93
C TYR A 137 7.15 3.36 35.59
N VAL A 138 7.55 4.14 36.60
CA VAL A 138 8.30 5.39 36.41
C VAL A 138 9.58 5.17 35.57
N ARG A 139 10.34 4.14 35.88
CA ARG A 139 11.57 3.80 35.12
C ARG A 139 11.25 3.51 33.67
N ASN A 140 10.24 2.69 33.39
CA ASN A 140 9.89 2.30 32.04
C ASN A 140 9.40 3.49 31.22
N VAL A 141 8.59 4.38 31.80
CA VAL A 141 8.14 5.61 31.14
C VAL A 141 9.32 6.50 30.79
N LEU A 142 10.21 6.82 31.78
CA LEU A 142 11.36 7.67 31.51
C LEU A 142 12.36 7.08 30.51
N LYS A 143 12.47 5.76 30.43
CA LYS A 143 13.26 5.08 29.40
C LYS A 143 12.68 5.21 28.00
N SER A 144 11.35 5.19 27.88
CA SER A 144 10.63 5.15 26.60
C SER A 144 10.17 6.53 26.12
N ASP A 145 10.35 7.59 26.89
CA ASP A 145 9.89 8.93 26.55
C ASP A 145 10.70 9.53 25.38
N PRO A 146 10.07 9.74 24.21
CA PRO A 146 10.75 10.32 23.05
C PRO A 146 11.12 11.79 23.21
N SER A 147 10.49 12.52 24.14
CA SER A 147 10.80 13.93 24.42
C SER A 147 12.09 14.12 25.21
N LEU A 148 12.60 13.06 25.85
CA LEU A 148 13.87 13.06 26.57
C LEU A 148 15.04 12.78 25.62
N SER A 149 16.19 13.42 25.90
CA SER A 149 17.43 13.12 25.19
C SER A 149 17.89 11.67 25.39
N THR A 150 18.76 11.18 24.52
CA THR A 150 19.31 9.82 24.62
C THR A 150 20.02 9.60 25.96
N GLU A 151 20.74 10.62 26.46
CA GLU A 151 21.45 10.60 27.74
C GLU A 151 20.49 10.54 28.93
N GLU A 152 19.40 11.31 28.88
CA GLU A 152 18.38 11.28 29.94
C GLU A 152 17.65 9.93 29.98
N ARG A 153 17.30 9.35 28.84
CA ARG A 153 16.71 7.99 28.75
C ARG A 153 17.68 6.92 29.26
N ALA A 154 18.98 7.01 28.92
CA ALA A 154 20.00 6.10 29.42
C ALA A 154 20.11 6.20 30.94
N SER A 155 20.08 7.42 31.51
CA SER A 155 20.12 7.66 32.95
C SER A 155 19.01 7.02 33.74
N ALA A 156 17.85 6.73 33.08
CA ALA A 156 16.73 6.02 33.69
C ALA A 156 17.03 4.53 33.98
N THR A 157 18.06 3.96 33.38
CA THR A 157 18.47 2.56 33.57
C THR A 157 19.77 2.35 34.28
N GLU A 158 20.51 3.43 34.59
CA GLU A 158 21.77 3.37 35.34
C GLU A 158 21.60 2.72 36.71
N GLN A 159 22.61 1.95 37.14
CA GLN A 159 22.60 1.31 38.46
C GLN A 159 23.19 2.24 39.52
N THR A 160 22.53 3.41 39.75
CA THR A 160 23.00 4.42 40.70
C THR A 160 21.99 4.64 41.85
N PRO A 161 22.45 5.01 43.06
CA PRO A 161 21.58 5.43 44.14
C PRO A 161 20.73 6.65 43.77
N THR A 162 21.28 7.60 43.03
CA THR A 162 20.59 8.80 42.56
C THR A 162 19.34 8.46 41.70
N ARG A 163 19.48 7.51 40.77
CA ARG A 163 18.35 7.01 39.97
C ARG A 163 17.25 6.44 40.89
N LYS A 164 17.61 5.59 41.86
CA LYS A 164 16.62 5.00 42.79
C LYS A 164 15.87 6.03 43.63
N ILE A 165 16.56 7.08 44.05
CA ILE A 165 15.95 8.20 44.80
C ILE A 165 14.97 8.95 43.86
N ARG A 166 15.35 9.21 42.60
CA ARG A 166 14.50 9.85 41.61
C ARG A 166 13.26 9.01 41.33
N GLU A 167 13.42 7.69 41.09
CA GLU A 167 12.29 6.75 40.90
C GLU A 167 11.32 6.77 42.10
N ALA A 168 11.87 6.71 43.34
CA ALA A 168 11.05 6.71 44.54
C ALA A 168 10.23 8.02 44.68
N ARG A 169 10.82 9.16 44.39
CA ARG A 169 10.11 10.46 44.42
C ARG A 169 9.01 10.54 43.42
N TYR A 170 9.28 10.18 42.17
CA TYR A 170 8.24 10.16 41.13
C TYR A 170 7.16 9.11 41.45
N ALA A 171 7.51 7.97 42.02
CA ALA A 171 6.53 6.96 42.45
C ALA A 171 5.56 7.49 43.52
N LEU A 172 6.08 8.28 44.52
CA LEU A 172 5.24 8.94 45.51
C LEU A 172 4.31 9.99 44.86
N ALA A 173 4.79 10.72 43.86
CA ALA A 173 4.00 11.72 43.15
C ALA A 173 2.95 11.07 42.23
N VAL A 174 3.31 10.01 41.51
CA VAL A 174 2.39 9.24 40.66
C VAL A 174 1.20 8.70 41.46
N GLU A 175 1.45 8.17 42.65
CA GLU A 175 0.36 7.61 43.49
C GLU A 175 -0.54 8.66 44.16
N LYS A 176 -0.22 9.94 44.07
CA LYS A 176 -1.14 11.03 44.39
C LYS A 176 -2.14 11.34 43.29
N GLU A 177 -1.72 11.10 42.03
CA GLU A 177 -2.47 11.45 40.80
C GLU A 177 -3.23 10.26 40.22
N LEU A 178 -2.64 9.05 40.30
CA LEU A 178 -3.15 7.83 39.68
C LEU A 178 -3.57 6.81 40.73
N SER A 179 -4.71 6.16 40.50
CA SER A 179 -5.13 5.00 41.29
C SER A 179 -4.23 3.77 41.05
N LYS A 180 -4.22 2.84 41.99
CA LYS A 180 -3.50 1.57 41.84
C LYS A 180 -3.90 0.78 40.59
N ALA A 181 -5.16 0.81 40.21
CA ALA A 181 -5.65 0.17 38.98
C ALA A 181 -5.04 0.82 37.73
N GLN A 182 -5.03 2.14 37.68
CA GLN A 182 -4.44 2.87 36.54
C GLN A 182 -2.92 2.64 36.45
N ILE A 183 -2.21 2.61 37.59
CA ILE A 183 -0.78 2.32 37.59
C ILE A 183 -0.52 0.90 37.08
N LEU A 184 -1.27 -0.08 37.53
CA LEU A 184 -1.11 -1.48 37.13
C LEU A 184 -1.45 -1.69 35.64
N GLU A 185 -2.51 -1.06 35.14
CA GLU A 185 -2.88 -1.07 33.71
C GLU A 185 -1.74 -0.52 32.86
N ARG A 186 -1.24 0.66 33.20
CA ARG A 186 -0.14 1.30 32.47
C ARG A 186 1.17 0.50 32.57
N TYR A 187 1.44 -0.11 33.75
CA TYR A 187 2.58 -0.99 33.92
C TYR A 187 2.50 -2.20 32.99
N LEU A 188 1.34 -2.86 32.92
CA LEU A 188 1.12 -4.02 32.06
C LEU A 188 1.26 -3.66 30.56
N ASN A 189 1.00 -2.42 30.18
CA ASN A 189 1.12 -1.95 28.79
C ASN A 189 2.55 -1.52 28.42
N ILE A 190 3.38 -1.09 29.41
CA ILE A 190 4.74 -0.59 29.11
C ILE A 190 5.82 -1.63 29.37
N ALA A 191 5.56 -2.64 30.22
CA ALA A 191 6.57 -3.63 30.63
C ALA A 191 7.06 -4.45 29.43
N TYR A 192 8.37 -4.73 29.41
CA TYR A 192 9.00 -5.59 28.41
C TYR A 192 8.98 -7.05 28.89
N PHE A 193 8.45 -7.95 28.06
CA PHE A 193 8.30 -9.38 28.37
C PHE A 193 9.29 -10.28 27.62
N GLY A 194 10.26 -9.70 26.91
CA GLY A 194 11.24 -10.43 26.09
C GLY A 194 10.74 -10.72 24.67
N SER A 195 11.66 -11.18 23.82
CA SER A 195 11.39 -11.54 22.42
C SER A 195 10.67 -10.45 21.61
N GLY A 196 10.98 -9.17 21.91
CA GLY A 196 10.38 -8.01 21.23
C GLY A 196 8.97 -7.66 21.69
N ALA A 197 8.42 -8.30 22.72
CA ALA A 197 7.06 -8.06 23.21
C ALA A 197 7.05 -6.97 24.30
N TYR A 198 6.48 -5.83 23.97
CA TYR A 198 6.21 -4.71 24.89
C TYR A 198 4.72 -4.70 25.26
N GLY A 199 4.43 -4.76 26.56
CA GLY A 199 3.09 -4.86 27.11
C GLY A 199 2.48 -6.26 27.00
N ILE A 200 1.41 -6.44 27.80
CA ILE A 200 0.77 -7.74 28.00
C ILE A 200 0.08 -8.28 26.74
N PHE A 201 -0.47 -7.38 25.90
CA PHE A 201 -1.08 -7.78 24.63
C PHE A 201 -0.05 -8.45 23.72
N ALA A 202 1.06 -7.75 23.46
CA ALA A 202 2.14 -8.28 22.61
C ALA A 202 2.74 -9.56 23.21
N ALA A 203 2.91 -9.64 24.53
CA ALA A 203 3.40 -10.84 25.21
C ALA A 203 2.48 -12.04 25.03
N SER A 204 1.16 -11.86 25.24
CA SER A 204 0.16 -12.91 25.06
C SER A 204 0.15 -13.47 23.63
N HIS A 205 0.21 -12.58 22.64
CA HIS A 205 0.28 -12.98 21.24
C HIS A 205 1.61 -13.63 20.87
N THR A 206 2.75 -13.07 21.33
CA THR A 206 4.09 -13.58 21.03
C THR A 206 4.32 -14.99 21.54
N TYR A 207 3.88 -15.28 22.79
CA TYR A 207 4.15 -16.57 23.42
C TYR A 207 3.05 -17.60 23.25
N PHE A 208 1.77 -17.18 23.10
CA PHE A 208 0.64 -18.09 23.12
C PHE A 208 -0.32 -17.94 21.94
N SER A 209 -0.17 -16.91 21.09
CA SER A 209 -1.11 -16.56 20.01
C SER A 209 -2.57 -16.43 20.50
N LYS A 210 -2.75 -15.79 21.67
CA LYS A 210 -4.03 -15.61 22.35
C LYS A 210 -4.24 -14.16 22.77
N ASP A 211 -5.50 -13.76 22.90
CA ASP A 211 -5.85 -12.50 23.55
C ASP A 211 -5.54 -12.56 25.04
N PRO A 212 -5.16 -11.44 25.69
CA PRO A 212 -4.84 -11.41 27.11
C PRO A 212 -5.97 -11.88 28.02
N ALA A 213 -7.23 -11.69 27.61
CA ALA A 213 -8.41 -12.19 28.34
C ALA A 213 -8.49 -13.72 28.42
N GLN A 214 -7.81 -14.43 27.53
CA GLN A 214 -7.86 -15.90 27.42
C GLN A 214 -6.69 -16.60 28.13
N LEU A 215 -5.81 -15.84 28.78
CA LEU A 215 -4.65 -16.39 29.48
C LEU A 215 -5.08 -17.22 30.70
N THR A 216 -4.57 -18.44 30.76
CA THR A 216 -4.73 -19.33 31.90
C THR A 216 -3.83 -18.94 33.07
N LEU A 217 -4.08 -19.47 34.29
CA LEU A 217 -3.23 -19.24 35.44
C LEU A 217 -1.76 -19.61 35.18
N SER A 218 -1.50 -20.73 34.51
CA SER A 218 -0.13 -21.19 34.20
C SER A 218 0.56 -20.26 33.21
N GLU A 219 -0.14 -19.77 32.17
CA GLU A 219 0.38 -18.85 31.18
C GLU A 219 0.62 -17.45 31.76
N ALA A 220 -0.33 -16.93 32.53
CA ALA A 220 -0.21 -15.66 33.23
C ALA A 220 0.99 -15.64 34.21
N SER A 221 1.16 -16.73 34.98
CA SER A 221 2.29 -16.88 35.91
C SER A 221 3.62 -17.00 35.18
N LEU A 222 3.65 -17.63 33.99
CA LEU A 222 4.86 -17.67 33.16
C LEU A 222 5.21 -16.27 32.69
N LEU A 223 4.25 -15.50 32.11
CA LEU A 223 4.52 -14.13 31.66
C LEU A 223 4.98 -13.23 32.82
N ALA A 224 4.34 -13.28 33.96
CA ALA A 224 4.75 -12.53 35.15
C ALA A 224 6.19 -12.91 35.59
N GLY A 225 6.57 -14.18 35.42
CA GLY A 225 7.92 -14.65 35.70
C GLY A 225 8.99 -14.06 34.79
N LEU A 226 8.65 -13.75 33.52
CA LEU A 226 9.61 -13.18 32.57
C LEU A 226 10.05 -11.75 32.92
N LEU A 227 9.25 -10.97 33.68
CA LEU A 227 9.51 -9.56 33.97
C LEU A 227 10.86 -9.33 34.66
N GLN A 228 11.38 -10.29 35.41
CA GLN A 228 12.67 -10.16 36.08
C GLN A 228 13.86 -10.18 35.14
N SER A 229 13.84 -11.05 34.11
CA SER A 229 14.93 -11.22 33.14
C SER A 229 14.35 -11.62 31.77
N PRO A 230 13.66 -10.69 31.07
CA PRO A 230 12.78 -11.02 29.96
C PRO A 230 13.43 -11.81 28.82
N GLU A 231 14.66 -11.48 28.43
CA GLU A 231 15.37 -12.21 27.38
C GLU A 231 15.94 -13.54 27.85
N ALA A 232 16.52 -13.55 29.06
CA ALA A 232 17.17 -14.72 29.58
C ALA A 232 16.19 -15.83 30.01
N ASP A 233 15.01 -15.44 30.49
CA ASP A 233 13.98 -16.37 30.97
C ASP A 233 12.92 -16.68 29.87
N SER A 234 13.04 -16.04 28.67
CA SER A 234 12.12 -16.29 27.56
C SER A 234 12.18 -17.74 27.07
N PRO A 235 11.04 -18.45 27.01
CA PRO A 235 11.00 -19.81 26.48
C PRO A 235 11.34 -19.92 24.99
N LEU A 236 11.32 -18.78 24.27
CA LEU A 236 11.67 -18.72 22.85
C LEU A 236 13.21 -18.61 22.62
N ASN A 237 13.96 -18.11 23.61
CA ASN A 237 15.39 -17.82 23.50
C ASN A 237 16.26 -18.70 24.41
N GLY A 238 15.83 -18.95 25.64
CA GLY A 238 16.62 -19.57 26.70
C GLY A 238 16.22 -21.00 27.10
N GLY A 239 15.18 -21.56 26.50
CA GLY A 239 14.62 -22.85 26.87
C GLY A 239 13.48 -22.76 27.88
N ILE A 240 12.57 -23.74 27.81
CA ILE A 240 11.31 -23.75 28.58
C ILE A 240 11.55 -23.95 30.08
N GLU A 241 12.62 -24.65 30.48
CA GLU A 241 12.87 -25.03 31.87
C GLU A 241 13.05 -23.79 32.77
N ARG A 242 13.77 -22.77 32.30
CA ARG A 242 13.97 -21.52 33.07
C ARG A 242 12.66 -20.77 33.19
N ALA A 243 11.89 -20.67 32.12
CA ALA A 243 10.55 -20.06 32.15
C ALA A 243 9.62 -20.79 33.13
N LEU A 244 9.64 -22.14 33.16
CA LEU A 244 8.85 -22.94 34.08
C LEU A 244 9.30 -22.76 35.56
N ALA A 245 10.59 -22.68 35.80
CA ALA A 245 11.11 -22.40 37.15
C ALA A 245 10.64 -21.03 37.66
N ARG A 246 10.65 -20.00 36.78
CA ARG A 246 10.12 -18.67 37.10
C ARG A 246 8.61 -18.66 37.31
N ARG A 247 7.84 -19.38 36.47
CA ARG A 247 6.41 -19.60 36.66
C ARG A 247 6.11 -20.21 38.03
N ASP A 248 6.83 -21.25 38.41
CA ASP A 248 6.63 -21.97 39.67
C ASP A 248 6.92 -21.08 40.89
N TYR A 249 7.94 -20.19 40.79
CA TYR A 249 8.17 -19.14 41.75
C TYR A 249 6.97 -18.20 41.89
N VAL A 250 6.41 -17.72 40.78
CA VAL A 250 5.24 -16.83 40.74
C VAL A 250 4.01 -17.52 41.38
N LEU A 251 3.74 -18.77 41.00
CA LEU A 251 2.62 -19.55 41.58
C LEU A 251 2.78 -19.72 43.10
N THR A 252 4.00 -19.89 43.60
CA THR A 252 4.31 -19.93 45.02
C THR A 252 4.04 -18.56 45.70
N ALA A 253 4.47 -17.47 45.06
CA ALA A 253 4.21 -16.12 45.55
C ALA A 253 2.69 -15.80 45.58
N MET A 254 1.93 -16.19 44.56
CA MET A 254 0.47 -16.04 44.51
C MET A 254 -0.24 -16.81 45.64
N THR A 255 0.27 -17.98 45.99
CA THR A 255 -0.26 -18.72 47.16
C THR A 255 0.08 -17.99 48.47
N GLY A 256 1.27 -17.44 48.59
CA GLY A 256 1.72 -16.66 49.75
C GLY A 256 0.94 -15.37 49.99
N THR A 257 0.42 -14.75 48.91
CA THR A 257 -0.46 -13.56 48.97
C THR A 257 -1.93 -13.90 49.13
N GLY A 258 -2.31 -15.19 49.07
CA GLY A 258 -3.70 -15.63 49.10
C GLY A 258 -4.48 -15.37 47.81
N ALA A 259 -3.83 -14.99 46.73
CA ALA A 259 -4.44 -14.78 45.40
C ALA A 259 -4.96 -16.08 44.80
N ILE A 260 -4.33 -17.20 45.09
CA ILE A 260 -4.73 -18.55 44.68
C ILE A 260 -4.56 -19.55 45.84
N THR A 261 -5.30 -20.66 45.76
CA THR A 261 -5.15 -21.78 46.72
C THR A 261 -3.92 -22.65 46.35
N ALA A 262 -3.42 -23.41 47.34
CA ALA A 262 -2.35 -24.38 47.12
C ALA A 262 -2.73 -25.44 46.06
N ALA A 263 -4.02 -25.87 46.02
CA ALA A 263 -4.52 -26.81 45.01
C ALA A 263 -4.47 -26.20 43.60
N GLN A 264 -4.87 -24.95 43.42
CA GLN A 264 -4.76 -24.22 42.12
C GLN A 264 -3.29 -24.09 41.66
N ALA A 265 -2.40 -23.75 42.61
CA ALA A 265 -0.98 -23.66 42.31
C ALA A 265 -0.40 -25.03 41.87
N ALA A 266 -0.75 -26.11 42.57
CA ALA A 266 -0.32 -27.48 42.23
C ALA A 266 -0.83 -27.89 40.84
N ALA A 267 -2.09 -27.65 40.52
CA ALA A 267 -2.70 -27.94 39.24
C ALA A 267 -2.00 -27.12 38.10
N ALA A 268 -1.71 -25.83 38.34
CA ALA A 268 -1.02 -24.97 37.36
C ALA A 268 0.43 -25.38 37.15
N LYS A 269 1.13 -25.85 38.19
CA LYS A 269 2.51 -26.40 38.09
C LYS A 269 2.54 -27.70 37.30
N ALA A 270 1.53 -28.57 37.47
CA ALA A 270 1.41 -29.84 36.76
C ALA A 270 1.10 -29.63 35.27
N SER A 271 0.52 -28.48 34.87
CA SER A 271 0.26 -28.15 33.48
C SER A 271 1.46 -27.44 32.84
N THR A 272 1.94 -27.95 31.70
CA THR A 272 2.96 -27.25 30.90
C THR A 272 2.28 -26.37 29.87
N PRO A 273 2.45 -25.03 29.93
CA PRO A 273 1.88 -24.15 28.91
C PRO A 273 2.45 -24.49 27.53
N VAL A 274 1.58 -24.58 26.53
CA VAL A 274 2.01 -24.78 25.15
C VAL A 274 2.46 -23.43 24.61
N VAL A 275 3.77 -23.23 24.54
CA VAL A 275 4.37 -22.05 23.90
C VAL A 275 4.16 -22.17 22.40
N LYS A 276 3.30 -21.34 21.86
CA LYS A 276 3.01 -21.23 20.44
C LYS A 276 3.48 -19.85 19.96
N ARG A 277 4.66 -19.82 19.37
CA ARG A 277 5.20 -18.54 18.83
C ARG A 277 4.20 -17.91 17.88
N GLY A 278 3.70 -16.73 18.24
CA GLY A 278 2.84 -15.92 17.39
C GLY A 278 3.59 -15.39 16.16
N ALA A 279 2.86 -15.23 15.08
CA ALA A 279 3.36 -14.44 13.95
C ALA A 279 3.27 -12.96 14.33
N ASN A 280 4.41 -12.30 14.45
CA ASN A 280 4.51 -10.86 14.66
C ASN A 280 5.10 -10.24 13.38
N PRO A 281 4.30 -10.15 12.29
CA PRO A 281 4.79 -9.57 11.05
C PRO A 281 5.11 -8.09 11.29
N ASN A 282 6.26 -7.63 10.82
CA ASN A 282 6.62 -6.22 10.84
C ASN A 282 7.09 -5.81 9.47
N ASP A 283 6.50 -4.77 8.92
CA ASP A 283 6.77 -4.26 7.58
C ASP A 283 6.20 -5.14 6.44
N CYS A 284 6.23 -4.62 5.22
CA CYS A 284 5.67 -5.26 4.03
C CYS A 284 6.39 -6.56 3.63
N THR A 285 7.67 -6.69 3.99
CA THR A 285 8.46 -7.91 3.76
C THR A 285 7.98 -9.11 4.60
N ALA A 286 7.33 -8.85 5.72
CA ALA A 286 6.75 -9.85 6.60
C ALA A 286 5.26 -10.10 6.37
N SER A 287 4.65 -9.43 5.39
CA SER A 287 3.25 -9.64 5.01
C SER A 287 3.01 -11.07 4.51
N ARG A 288 1.74 -11.49 4.43
CA ARG A 288 1.39 -12.78 3.83
C ARG A 288 1.97 -12.90 2.42
N GLN A 289 2.41 -14.11 2.06
CA GLN A 289 2.98 -14.35 0.74
C GLN A 289 2.03 -13.89 -0.38
N GLY A 290 2.55 -13.06 -1.29
CA GLY A 290 1.79 -12.48 -2.40
C GLY A 290 1.07 -11.18 -2.05
N TRP A 291 1.11 -10.68 -0.81
CA TRP A 291 0.43 -9.45 -0.39
C TRP A 291 1.40 -8.26 -0.23
N GLY A 292 2.71 -8.50 -0.30
CA GLY A 292 3.73 -7.48 -0.05
C GLY A 292 3.72 -6.32 -1.03
N PHE A 293 3.37 -6.55 -2.31
CA PHE A 293 3.26 -5.49 -3.31
C PHE A 293 2.07 -4.55 -3.04
N PHE A 294 0.97 -5.09 -2.52
CA PHE A 294 -0.15 -4.26 -2.09
C PHE A 294 0.23 -3.44 -0.84
N CYS A 295 0.90 -4.07 0.13
CA CYS A 295 1.40 -3.39 1.32
C CYS A 295 2.35 -2.24 0.96
N ASP A 296 3.29 -2.45 0.03
CA ASP A 296 4.22 -1.42 -0.44
C ASP A 296 3.49 -0.27 -1.16
N TYR A 297 2.48 -0.59 -1.96
CA TYR A 297 1.62 0.42 -2.57
C TYR A 297 0.86 1.25 -1.53
N PHE A 298 0.29 0.60 -0.50
CA PHE A 298 -0.31 1.28 0.65
C PHE A 298 0.69 2.19 1.35
N ARG A 299 1.92 1.71 1.61
CA ARG A 299 2.96 2.49 2.29
C ARG A 299 3.40 3.72 1.46
N SER A 300 3.43 3.59 0.14
CA SER A 300 3.67 4.73 -0.76
C SER A 300 2.54 5.77 -0.65
N TRP A 301 1.29 5.31 -0.70
CA TRP A 301 0.12 6.18 -0.51
C TRP A 301 0.14 6.87 0.86
N TRP A 302 0.49 6.16 1.94
CA TRP A 302 0.58 6.72 3.30
C TRP A 302 1.58 7.88 3.40
N ARG A 303 2.73 7.74 2.74
CA ARG A 303 3.77 8.77 2.70
C ARG A 303 3.35 10.04 1.97
N ASP A 304 2.32 9.95 1.13
CA ASP A 304 1.77 11.10 0.40
C ASP A 304 0.64 11.82 1.17
N GLN A 305 0.26 11.34 2.39
CA GLN A 305 -0.83 11.93 3.18
C GLN A 305 -0.31 12.93 4.24
N ASP A 306 -0.51 14.22 4.02
CA ASP A 306 -0.06 15.30 4.92
C ASP A 306 -0.67 15.23 6.34
N THR A 307 -1.79 14.54 6.50
CA THR A 307 -2.47 14.32 7.80
C THR A 307 -1.57 13.62 8.83
N PHE A 308 -0.56 12.86 8.39
CA PHE A 308 0.28 12.03 9.27
C PHE A 308 1.63 12.65 9.59
N GLY A 309 1.96 13.84 9.06
CA GLY A 309 3.21 14.55 9.34
C GLY A 309 3.65 15.44 8.19
N ASP A 310 4.62 16.31 8.46
CA ASP A 310 5.10 17.30 7.50
C ASP A 310 6.00 16.69 6.42
N THR A 311 6.82 15.71 6.80
CA THR A 311 7.74 15.00 5.89
C THR A 311 7.34 13.53 5.68
N ALA A 312 7.87 12.90 4.65
CA ALA A 312 7.66 11.47 4.41
C ALA A 312 8.21 10.60 5.56
N GLU A 313 9.29 11.05 6.20
CA GLU A 313 9.90 10.43 7.37
C GLU A 313 8.99 10.52 8.59
N ASP A 314 8.39 11.69 8.85
CA ASP A 314 7.44 11.88 9.95
C ASP A 314 6.21 10.99 9.76
N ARG A 315 5.70 10.90 8.54
CA ARG A 315 4.56 10.02 8.19
C ARG A 315 4.89 8.55 8.37
N GLU A 316 6.10 8.13 8.02
CA GLU A 316 6.59 6.77 8.26
C GLU A 316 6.74 6.48 9.76
N GLN A 317 7.24 7.44 10.53
CA GLN A 317 7.33 7.33 11.98
C GLN A 317 5.93 7.27 12.62
N ALA A 318 4.99 8.10 12.18
CA ALA A 318 3.61 8.03 12.60
C ALA A 318 3.00 6.64 12.34
N LEU A 319 3.25 6.04 11.16
CA LEU A 319 2.80 4.68 10.86
C LEU A 319 3.35 3.65 11.85
N ARG A 320 4.61 3.80 12.28
CA ARG A 320 5.27 2.83 13.17
C ARG A 320 4.97 3.03 14.65
N GLN A 321 4.54 4.21 15.05
CA GLN A 321 4.41 4.58 16.46
C GLN A 321 3.00 5.02 16.86
N GLY A 322 2.12 5.31 15.88
CA GLY A 322 0.83 5.96 16.13
C GLY A 322 -0.32 5.02 16.50
N GLY A 323 -0.12 3.70 16.46
CA GLY A 323 -1.15 2.75 16.88
C GLY A 323 -2.40 2.73 16.00
N TYR A 324 -2.25 3.00 14.69
CA TYR A 324 -3.37 3.08 13.77
C TYR A 324 -3.99 1.72 13.49
N ARG A 325 -5.31 1.70 13.39
CA ARG A 325 -6.07 0.62 12.80
C ARG A 325 -6.45 1.00 11.38
N ILE A 326 -5.86 0.34 10.39
CA ILE A 326 -5.98 0.68 8.98
C ILE A 326 -6.71 -0.46 8.27
N VAL A 327 -7.87 -0.17 7.70
CA VAL A 327 -8.62 -1.12 6.86
C VAL A 327 -8.35 -0.76 5.41
N THR A 328 -7.76 -1.68 4.66
CA THR A 328 -7.42 -1.50 3.25
C THR A 328 -8.58 -1.89 2.33
N THR A 329 -8.39 -1.65 1.04
CA THR A 329 -9.27 -2.11 -0.02
C THR A 329 -8.94 -3.53 -0.49
N LEU A 330 -7.81 -4.11 -0.06
CA LEU A 330 -7.36 -5.44 -0.46
C LEU A 330 -8.42 -6.50 -0.16
N ASP A 331 -8.88 -7.18 -1.21
CA ASP A 331 -9.80 -8.30 -1.08
C ASP A 331 -9.01 -9.62 -1.04
N PRO A 332 -9.04 -10.38 0.07
CA PRO A 332 -8.28 -11.61 0.22
C PRO A 332 -8.60 -12.67 -0.84
N LYS A 333 -9.86 -12.76 -1.28
CA LYS A 333 -10.30 -13.73 -2.29
C LYS A 333 -9.72 -13.38 -3.66
N ILE A 334 -9.84 -12.11 -4.06
CA ILE A 334 -9.37 -11.61 -5.35
C ILE A 334 -7.84 -11.63 -5.39
N GLN A 335 -7.17 -11.16 -4.32
CA GLN A 335 -5.71 -11.17 -4.22
C GLN A 335 -5.13 -12.58 -4.33
N ASN A 336 -5.71 -13.56 -3.61
CA ASN A 336 -5.25 -14.94 -3.66
C ASN A 336 -5.51 -15.58 -5.03
N ALA A 337 -6.64 -15.27 -5.68
CA ALA A 337 -6.95 -15.72 -7.04
C ALA A 337 -5.94 -15.15 -8.05
N ALA A 338 -5.71 -13.83 -8.03
CA ALA A 338 -4.73 -13.17 -8.89
C ALA A 338 -3.32 -13.76 -8.69
N GLN A 339 -2.89 -13.92 -7.42
CA GLN A 339 -1.58 -14.49 -7.09
C GLN A 339 -1.43 -15.92 -7.60
N ALA A 340 -2.45 -16.76 -7.47
CA ALA A 340 -2.44 -18.13 -7.97
C ALA A 340 -2.31 -18.15 -9.50
N GLN A 341 -3.02 -17.27 -10.21
CA GLN A 341 -2.97 -17.23 -11.67
C GLN A 341 -1.62 -16.74 -12.20
N VAL A 342 -1.06 -15.66 -11.65
CA VAL A 342 0.25 -15.15 -12.09
C VAL A 342 1.37 -16.17 -11.80
N THR A 343 1.28 -16.88 -10.69
CA THR A 343 2.24 -17.93 -10.32
C THR A 343 2.10 -19.17 -11.19
N LYS A 344 0.89 -19.48 -11.65
CA LYS A 344 0.62 -20.58 -12.60
C LYS A 344 1.23 -20.31 -13.97
N VAL A 345 1.24 -19.05 -14.43
CA VAL A 345 1.83 -18.66 -15.73
C VAL A 345 3.35 -18.75 -15.68
N TYR A 346 3.94 -18.15 -14.65
CA TYR A 346 5.38 -18.12 -14.40
C TYR A 346 5.63 -18.45 -12.93
N GLY A 347 6.37 -19.46 -12.58
CA GLY A 347 6.78 -19.70 -11.19
C GLY A 347 7.58 -18.53 -10.61
N TYR A 348 7.72 -18.49 -9.28
CA TYR A 348 8.41 -17.40 -8.56
C TYR A 348 9.86 -17.13 -9.03
N ALA A 349 10.59 -18.16 -9.43
CA ALA A 349 11.99 -18.05 -9.84
C ALA A 349 12.19 -17.75 -11.34
N ASN A 350 11.12 -17.50 -12.09
CA ASN A 350 11.22 -17.20 -13.52
C ASN A 350 11.77 -15.79 -13.74
N LYS A 351 12.61 -15.58 -14.77
CA LYS A 351 13.06 -14.24 -15.18
C LYS A 351 11.91 -13.35 -15.61
N ARG A 352 10.89 -13.93 -16.26
CA ARG A 352 9.69 -13.22 -16.72
C ARG A 352 8.74 -13.04 -15.57
N ALA A 353 8.10 -11.88 -15.53
CA ALA A 353 7.08 -11.53 -14.55
C ALA A 353 5.72 -11.31 -15.23
N LEU A 354 4.66 -11.59 -14.49
CA LEU A 354 3.28 -11.25 -14.85
C LEU A 354 2.65 -10.41 -13.73
N PRO A 355 2.99 -9.11 -13.63
CA PRO A 355 2.28 -8.21 -12.74
C PRO A 355 0.82 -8.05 -13.19
N MET A 356 -0.11 -8.07 -12.23
CA MET A 356 -1.56 -7.98 -12.40
C MET A 356 -2.16 -7.08 -11.34
N ALA A 357 -3.04 -6.17 -11.74
CA ALA A 357 -3.83 -5.33 -10.84
C ALA A 357 -5.33 -5.58 -11.05
N VAL A 358 -6.12 -5.46 -9.98
CA VAL A 358 -7.58 -5.50 -10.00
C VAL A 358 -8.13 -4.29 -9.28
N VAL A 359 -9.09 -3.59 -9.91
CA VAL A 359 -9.70 -2.34 -9.44
C VAL A 359 -11.22 -2.47 -9.47
N GLU A 360 -11.90 -1.83 -8.51
CA GLU A 360 -13.37 -1.71 -8.49
C GLU A 360 -13.80 -0.44 -9.25
N PRO A 361 -14.56 -0.59 -10.37
CA PRO A 361 -15.06 0.54 -11.15
C PRO A 361 -15.91 1.52 -10.32
N GLY A 362 -15.76 2.83 -10.60
CA GLY A 362 -16.53 3.89 -9.94
C GLY A 362 -16.17 4.18 -8.49
N THR A 363 -15.15 3.52 -7.95
CA THR A 363 -14.69 3.72 -6.57
C THR A 363 -13.19 3.98 -6.46
N GLY A 364 -12.40 3.56 -7.44
CA GLY A 364 -10.94 3.60 -7.39
C GLY A 364 -10.30 2.59 -6.44
N LYS A 365 -11.06 1.76 -5.73
CA LYS A 365 -10.52 0.77 -4.80
C LYS A 365 -9.63 -0.24 -5.50
N VAL A 366 -8.39 -0.33 -5.07
CA VAL A 366 -7.44 -1.33 -5.53
C VAL A 366 -7.67 -2.62 -4.74
N LEU A 367 -8.22 -3.65 -5.38
CA LEU A 367 -8.62 -4.89 -4.71
C LEU A 367 -7.49 -5.92 -4.65
N ALA A 368 -6.58 -5.88 -5.63
CA ALA A 368 -5.44 -6.80 -5.67
C ALA A 368 -4.27 -6.23 -6.48
N LEU A 369 -3.05 -6.50 -6.00
CA LEU A 369 -1.79 -6.30 -6.73
C LEU A 369 -0.96 -7.59 -6.60
N ALA A 370 -0.86 -8.35 -7.68
CA ALA A 370 -0.23 -9.66 -7.69
C ALA A 370 0.89 -9.75 -8.74
N VAL A 371 1.94 -10.48 -8.42
CA VAL A 371 3.02 -10.81 -9.36
C VAL A 371 3.71 -12.10 -8.92
N ASN A 372 4.28 -12.85 -9.87
CA ASN A 372 5.08 -14.05 -9.56
C ASN A 372 6.47 -13.69 -9.01
N ARG A 373 6.50 -12.85 -7.99
CA ARG A 373 7.68 -12.46 -7.20
C ARG A 373 7.31 -12.43 -5.72
N ARG A 374 8.32 -12.61 -4.86
CA ARG A 374 8.17 -12.35 -3.42
C ARG A 374 8.65 -10.92 -3.15
N TYR A 375 7.87 -10.17 -2.42
CA TYR A 375 8.30 -8.86 -1.92
C TYR A 375 9.30 -9.09 -0.78
N SER A 376 10.58 -9.01 -1.08
CA SER A 376 11.65 -9.39 -0.16
C SER A 376 12.98 -8.76 -0.56
N ALA A 377 13.74 -8.31 0.44
CA ALA A 377 15.12 -7.84 0.29
C ALA A 377 16.15 -8.98 0.21
N ALA A 378 15.74 -10.23 0.42
CA ALA A 378 16.62 -11.38 0.33
C ALA A 378 17.18 -11.53 -1.10
N THR A 379 18.46 -11.90 -1.21
CA THR A 379 19.08 -12.20 -2.51
C THR A 379 18.52 -13.49 -3.09
N GLY A 380 18.41 -13.56 -4.41
CA GLY A 380 18.00 -14.76 -5.13
C GLY A 380 16.85 -14.55 -6.11
N ALA A 381 16.73 -15.48 -7.05
CA ALA A 381 15.71 -15.43 -8.10
C ALA A 381 14.29 -15.39 -7.51
N GLY A 382 13.49 -14.50 -8.03
CA GLY A 382 12.08 -14.34 -7.61
C GLY A 382 11.84 -13.46 -6.40
N ASN A 383 12.87 -12.83 -5.83
CA ASN A 383 12.76 -11.81 -4.78
C ASN A 383 12.98 -10.41 -5.35
N THR A 384 12.22 -9.44 -4.92
CA THR A 384 12.41 -8.02 -5.29
C THR A 384 11.70 -7.09 -4.32
N MET A 385 12.23 -5.87 -4.16
CA MET A 385 11.58 -4.74 -3.49
C MET A 385 11.02 -3.72 -4.51
N ASN A 386 11.23 -3.95 -5.83
CA ASN A 386 10.74 -3.06 -6.87
C ASN A 386 9.22 -3.22 -7.05
N GLN A 387 8.50 -2.11 -7.13
CA GLN A 387 7.04 -2.11 -7.29
C GLN A 387 6.64 -2.42 -8.73
N LEU A 388 6.58 -3.71 -9.08
CA LEU A 388 6.34 -4.19 -10.45
C LEU A 388 4.90 -3.96 -10.96
N VAL A 389 3.93 -3.73 -10.07
CA VAL A 389 2.49 -3.68 -10.42
C VAL A 389 1.95 -2.27 -10.51
N ALA A 390 2.29 -1.41 -9.55
CA ALA A 390 1.83 -0.02 -9.49
C ALA A 390 2.88 1.00 -9.98
N GLY A 391 4.12 0.55 -10.18
CA GLY A 391 5.25 1.43 -10.50
C GLY A 391 5.84 2.09 -9.26
N GLY A 392 7.11 2.43 -9.35
CA GLY A 392 7.91 2.97 -8.24
C GLY A 392 9.21 2.20 -8.05
N ASN A 393 10.12 2.73 -7.24
CA ASN A 393 11.42 2.12 -6.97
C ASN A 393 12.19 1.74 -8.27
N GLY A 394 12.23 2.69 -9.25
CA GLY A 394 12.89 2.49 -10.54
C GLY A 394 12.05 1.77 -11.61
N ILE A 395 10.84 1.32 -11.30
CA ILE A 395 9.93 0.72 -12.29
C ILE A 395 9.02 1.81 -12.86
N HIS A 396 9.18 2.08 -14.15
CA HIS A 396 8.38 3.06 -14.89
C HIS A 396 7.16 2.45 -15.58
N GLY A 397 7.04 1.13 -15.60
CA GLY A 397 6.00 0.37 -16.28
C GLY A 397 6.53 -0.46 -17.45
N TYR A 398 5.62 -0.87 -18.33
CA TYR A 398 5.87 -1.75 -19.47
C TYR A 398 5.10 -1.27 -20.69
N GLN A 399 5.55 -1.59 -21.88
CA GLN A 399 4.77 -1.37 -23.11
C GLN A 399 3.50 -2.25 -23.07
N ALA A 400 2.34 -1.62 -23.22
CA ALA A 400 1.07 -2.35 -23.16
C ALA A 400 0.52 -2.69 -24.57
N GLY A 401 1.22 -2.30 -25.62
CA GLY A 401 0.84 -2.63 -27.00
C GLY A 401 -0.56 -2.13 -27.37
N SER A 402 -1.26 -2.89 -28.16
CA SER A 402 -2.57 -2.55 -28.72
C SER A 402 -3.68 -2.25 -27.70
N THR A 403 -3.45 -2.36 -26.40
CA THR A 403 -4.43 -1.88 -25.40
C THR A 403 -4.60 -0.36 -25.46
N PHE A 404 -3.62 0.37 -25.98
CA PHE A 404 -3.67 1.83 -26.15
C PHE A 404 -4.60 2.30 -27.25
N LYS A 405 -4.99 1.45 -28.18
CA LYS A 405 -6.02 1.74 -29.22
C LYS A 405 -7.36 2.21 -28.63
N MET A 406 -7.62 1.86 -27.38
CA MET A 406 -8.78 2.37 -26.65
C MET A 406 -8.76 3.89 -26.54
N PHE A 407 -7.62 4.49 -26.22
CA PHE A 407 -7.51 5.94 -26.06
C PHE A 407 -7.75 6.69 -27.38
N THR A 408 -7.27 6.15 -28.49
CA THR A 408 -7.55 6.70 -29.84
C THR A 408 -9.04 6.56 -30.18
N MET A 409 -9.68 5.43 -29.87
CA MET A 409 -11.11 5.23 -30.08
C MET A 409 -11.93 6.25 -29.28
N LEU A 410 -11.60 6.44 -28.00
CA LEU A 410 -12.29 7.41 -27.14
C LEU A 410 -12.10 8.84 -27.66
N ALA A 411 -10.90 9.24 -28.06
CA ALA A 411 -10.63 10.55 -28.64
C ALA A 411 -11.41 10.76 -29.96
N ALA A 412 -11.54 9.70 -30.77
CA ALA A 412 -12.32 9.76 -32.02
C ALA A 412 -13.84 9.90 -31.74
N LEU A 413 -14.37 9.17 -30.79
CA LEU A 413 -15.78 9.30 -30.37
C LEU A 413 -16.06 10.68 -29.78
N GLU A 414 -15.15 11.23 -28.99
CA GLU A 414 -15.24 12.59 -28.44
C GLU A 414 -15.18 13.67 -29.51
N ALA A 415 -14.41 13.42 -30.59
CA ALA A 415 -14.36 14.27 -31.79
C ALA A 415 -15.60 14.12 -32.72
N GLY A 416 -16.63 13.38 -32.28
CA GLY A 416 -17.88 13.19 -33.03
C GLY A 416 -17.85 12.12 -34.13
N LYS A 417 -16.80 11.27 -34.15
CA LYS A 417 -16.81 10.06 -34.98
C LYS A 417 -17.75 9.04 -34.35
N THR A 418 -18.34 8.18 -35.18
CA THR A 418 -19.22 7.11 -34.76
C THR A 418 -18.53 5.75 -34.88
N LEU A 419 -19.06 4.72 -34.21
CA LEU A 419 -18.47 3.39 -34.24
C LEU A 419 -18.39 2.78 -35.66
N ASP A 420 -19.30 3.17 -36.56
CA ASP A 420 -19.32 2.74 -37.99
C ASP A 420 -18.38 3.55 -38.90
N THR A 421 -17.48 4.40 -38.33
CA THR A 421 -16.44 5.10 -39.09
C THR A 421 -15.56 4.09 -39.80
N ARG A 422 -15.58 4.09 -41.15
CA ARG A 422 -14.95 3.04 -41.97
C ARG A 422 -13.65 3.49 -42.61
N PHE A 423 -12.79 2.51 -42.79
CA PHE A 423 -11.52 2.65 -43.51
C PHE A 423 -11.14 1.29 -44.11
N ASP A 424 -10.74 1.30 -45.39
CA ASP A 424 -10.15 0.13 -46.04
C ASP A 424 -8.68 0.00 -45.57
N ALA A 425 -8.49 -0.77 -44.51
CA ALA A 425 -7.22 -0.90 -43.81
C ALA A 425 -6.20 -1.71 -44.64
N PRO A 426 -5.17 -1.11 -45.16
CA PRO A 426 -4.16 -1.83 -45.95
C PRO A 426 -3.22 -2.63 -45.06
N THR A 427 -2.47 -3.58 -45.66
CA THR A 427 -1.36 -4.30 -44.98
C THR A 427 -0.36 -3.37 -44.32
N LYS A 428 -0.06 -2.23 -44.99
CA LYS A 428 0.91 -1.24 -44.58
C LYS A 428 0.38 0.15 -44.89
N LEU A 429 0.48 1.07 -43.94
CA LEU A 429 -0.04 2.44 -44.05
C LEU A 429 1.14 3.43 -43.99
N THR A 430 1.38 4.24 -45.03
CA THR A 430 2.29 5.37 -44.94
C THR A 430 1.61 6.52 -44.20
N THR A 431 2.23 6.98 -43.12
CA THR A 431 1.67 8.04 -42.27
C THR A 431 2.25 9.42 -42.62
N THR A 432 1.75 10.46 -41.94
CA THR A 432 2.30 11.81 -42.01
C THR A 432 3.46 12.05 -41.02
N TRP A 433 3.67 11.16 -40.07
CA TRP A 433 4.75 11.25 -39.10
C TRP A 433 6.10 10.86 -39.68
N ARG A 434 7.13 11.63 -39.35
CA ARG A 434 8.46 11.36 -39.84
C ARG A 434 9.10 10.18 -39.14
N GLU A 435 9.79 9.35 -39.86
CA GLU A 435 10.57 8.21 -39.36
C GLU A 435 11.88 8.13 -40.13
N ALA A 436 12.99 8.10 -39.40
CA ALA A 436 14.30 7.89 -40.01
C ALA A 436 14.34 6.53 -40.74
N ALA A 437 15.35 6.29 -41.53
CA ALA A 437 15.51 5.05 -42.29
C ALA A 437 15.44 3.82 -41.35
N GLY A 438 14.66 2.79 -41.72
CA GLY A 438 14.49 1.55 -40.98
C GLY A 438 13.33 0.70 -41.48
N PRO A 439 13.08 -0.48 -40.90
CA PRO A 439 12.05 -1.39 -41.38
C PRO A 439 10.61 -0.84 -41.24
N ALA A 440 10.44 0.19 -40.41
CA ALA A 440 9.17 0.88 -40.21
C ALA A 440 9.07 2.18 -41.01
N SER A 441 10.04 2.51 -41.89
CA SER A 441 10.04 3.71 -42.72
C SER A 441 9.60 3.41 -44.17
N CYS A 442 8.77 4.32 -44.71
CA CYS A 442 8.46 4.44 -46.15
C CYS A 442 8.80 5.86 -46.59
N ASP A 443 9.83 6.01 -47.38
CA ASP A 443 10.26 7.30 -47.93
C ASP A 443 10.41 8.41 -46.86
N GLY A 444 10.93 8.05 -45.68
CA GLY A 444 11.15 8.97 -44.57
C GLY A 444 9.88 9.23 -43.68
N TYR A 445 8.83 8.45 -43.87
CA TYR A 445 7.64 8.49 -43.07
C TYR A 445 7.42 7.17 -42.33
N TRP A 446 6.85 7.21 -41.13
CA TRP A 446 6.52 6.03 -40.40
C TRP A 446 5.45 5.20 -41.12
N CYS A 447 5.66 3.88 -41.17
CA CYS A 447 4.88 2.96 -41.95
C CYS A 447 4.53 1.71 -41.13
N PRO A 448 3.54 1.78 -40.21
CA PRO A 448 3.07 0.62 -39.50
C PRO A 448 2.41 -0.40 -40.45
N ARG A 449 2.44 -1.68 -39.99
CA ARG A 449 1.81 -2.79 -40.70
C ARG A 449 0.92 -3.63 -39.78
N ASN A 450 -0.03 -4.33 -40.38
CA ASN A 450 -0.83 -5.32 -39.70
C ASN A 450 -0.02 -6.60 -39.44
N ALA A 451 -0.20 -7.21 -38.26
CA ALA A 451 0.55 -8.39 -37.85
C ALA A 451 0.14 -9.65 -38.64
N THR A 452 -1.13 -9.75 -39.02
CA THR A 452 -1.69 -10.87 -39.77
C THR A 452 -2.59 -10.34 -40.90
N PRO A 453 -1.99 -9.93 -42.05
CA PRO A 453 -2.72 -9.25 -43.12
C PRO A 453 -3.97 -9.99 -43.59
N ALA A 454 -3.91 -11.28 -43.86
CA ALA A 454 -5.05 -12.06 -44.33
C ALA A 454 -6.29 -12.01 -43.41
N TRP A 455 -6.12 -11.64 -42.15
CA TRP A 455 -7.19 -11.54 -41.18
C TRP A 455 -7.53 -10.10 -40.76
N MET A 456 -6.55 -9.21 -40.87
CA MET A 456 -6.65 -7.82 -40.39
C MET A 456 -7.01 -6.81 -41.49
N ASP A 457 -6.54 -7.03 -42.74
CA ASP A 457 -6.73 -6.09 -43.85
C ASP A 457 -8.19 -6.02 -44.33
N GLY A 458 -8.52 -4.96 -45.10
CA GLY A 458 -9.81 -4.71 -45.70
C GLY A 458 -10.67 -3.68 -44.97
N GLU A 459 -11.92 -3.52 -45.38
CA GLU A 459 -12.84 -2.55 -44.76
C GLU A 459 -13.06 -2.88 -43.28
N ARG A 460 -12.80 -1.88 -42.42
CA ARG A 460 -12.95 -1.98 -40.98
C ARG A 460 -13.69 -0.77 -40.45
N ASP A 461 -14.48 -1.00 -39.40
CA ASP A 461 -15.06 -0.01 -38.50
C ASP A 461 -14.43 -0.12 -37.10
N MET A 462 -14.90 0.63 -36.09
CA MET A 462 -14.32 0.56 -34.76
C MET A 462 -14.55 -0.79 -34.09
N TRP A 463 -15.68 -1.49 -34.33
CA TRP A 463 -15.92 -2.83 -33.79
C TRP A 463 -14.95 -3.86 -34.35
N THR A 464 -14.87 -3.96 -35.66
CA THR A 464 -14.04 -4.96 -36.34
C THR A 464 -12.56 -4.64 -36.29
N GLY A 465 -12.20 -3.36 -36.36
CA GLY A 465 -10.83 -2.87 -36.17
C GLY A 465 -10.31 -3.14 -34.74
N PHE A 466 -11.14 -2.91 -33.73
CA PHE A 466 -10.77 -3.16 -32.33
C PHE A 466 -10.79 -4.65 -32.01
N GLY A 467 -11.81 -5.39 -32.48
CA GLY A 467 -11.94 -6.82 -32.30
C GLY A 467 -10.74 -7.59 -32.81
N ARG A 468 -10.33 -7.32 -34.06
CA ARG A 468 -9.16 -7.91 -34.74
C ARG A 468 -7.83 -7.19 -34.43
N SER A 469 -7.87 -6.09 -33.66
CA SER A 469 -6.70 -5.32 -33.28
C SER A 469 -5.88 -4.74 -34.46
N VAL A 470 -6.57 -4.24 -35.48
CA VAL A 470 -6.00 -3.77 -36.76
C VAL A 470 -5.13 -2.52 -36.52
N ASN A 471 -3.83 -2.61 -36.80
CA ASN A 471 -2.90 -1.51 -36.58
C ASN A 471 -3.15 -0.35 -37.53
N THR A 472 -3.25 -0.64 -38.84
CA THR A 472 -3.38 0.40 -39.87
C THR A 472 -4.70 1.15 -39.78
N TYR A 473 -5.78 0.51 -39.31
CA TYR A 473 -7.04 1.19 -38.99
C TYR A 473 -6.87 2.20 -37.85
N PHE A 474 -6.30 1.79 -36.73
CA PHE A 474 -6.19 2.67 -35.56
C PHE A 474 -5.14 3.77 -35.72
N VAL A 475 -4.07 3.52 -36.48
CA VAL A 475 -3.11 4.57 -36.83
C VAL A 475 -3.74 5.60 -37.79
N TRP A 476 -4.55 5.14 -38.76
CA TRP A 476 -5.35 6.05 -39.61
C TRP A 476 -6.33 6.87 -38.76
N LEU A 477 -7.04 6.22 -37.84
CA LEU A 477 -8.00 6.90 -36.94
C LEU A 477 -7.32 7.96 -36.08
N GLU A 478 -6.13 7.66 -35.56
CA GLU A 478 -5.32 8.63 -34.81
C GLU A 478 -4.87 9.82 -35.66
N GLN A 479 -4.54 9.61 -36.95
CA GLN A 479 -4.27 10.72 -37.87
C GLN A 479 -5.49 11.62 -38.11
N GLN A 480 -6.72 11.10 -37.97
CA GLN A 480 -7.95 11.89 -38.13
C GLN A 480 -8.23 12.79 -36.90
N VAL A 481 -7.74 12.44 -35.72
CA VAL A 481 -8.07 13.13 -34.47
C VAL A 481 -6.87 13.81 -33.82
N GLY A 482 -5.65 13.38 -34.13
CA GLY A 482 -4.39 13.85 -33.54
C GLY A 482 -3.86 12.93 -32.46
N ALA A 483 -2.54 12.69 -32.46
CA ALA A 483 -1.86 11.91 -31.41
C ALA A 483 -1.91 12.65 -30.06
N ASP A 484 -1.83 13.98 -30.07
CA ASP A 484 -1.99 14.83 -28.89
C ASP A 484 -3.33 14.58 -28.17
N LYS A 485 -4.44 14.42 -28.92
CA LYS A 485 -5.76 14.13 -28.35
C LYS A 485 -5.84 12.71 -27.78
N THR A 486 -5.16 11.76 -28.40
CA THR A 486 -5.04 10.39 -27.88
C THR A 486 -4.25 10.38 -26.55
N ILE A 487 -3.16 11.14 -26.48
CA ILE A 487 -2.32 11.26 -25.28
C ILE A 487 -3.09 11.95 -24.13
N GLU A 488 -3.76 13.07 -24.44
CA GLU A 488 -4.62 13.79 -23.49
C GLU A 488 -5.70 12.87 -22.92
N MET A 489 -6.36 12.07 -23.77
CA MET A 489 -7.35 11.08 -23.36
C MET A 489 -6.75 10.04 -22.39
N ALA A 490 -5.58 9.49 -22.70
CA ALA A 490 -4.90 8.54 -21.82
C ALA A 490 -4.58 9.14 -20.45
N GLN A 491 -4.12 10.40 -20.40
CA GLN A 491 -3.84 11.11 -19.15
C GLN A 491 -5.11 11.37 -18.32
N ARG A 492 -6.22 11.75 -18.96
CA ARG A 492 -7.51 11.94 -18.29
C ARG A 492 -8.04 10.65 -17.67
N LEU A 493 -7.72 9.50 -18.26
CA LEU A 493 -8.06 8.18 -17.74
C LEU A 493 -6.99 7.63 -16.76
N GLY A 494 -6.02 8.45 -16.34
CA GLY A 494 -5.07 8.14 -15.28
C GLY A 494 -3.78 7.43 -15.71
N VAL A 495 -3.47 7.35 -17.01
CA VAL A 495 -2.16 6.88 -17.47
C VAL A 495 -1.09 7.90 -17.09
N ARG A 496 -0.08 7.47 -16.33
CA ARG A 496 1.00 8.33 -15.84
C ARG A 496 2.29 8.05 -16.62
N PHE A 497 2.91 9.10 -17.15
CA PHE A 497 4.20 8.99 -17.84
C PHE A 497 5.34 9.06 -16.82
N ARG A 498 5.72 7.91 -16.24
CA ARG A 498 6.78 7.82 -15.22
C ARG A 498 8.20 7.83 -15.83
N HIS A 499 8.34 7.39 -17.09
CA HIS A 499 9.63 7.43 -17.77
C HIS A 499 9.92 8.85 -18.28
N PRO A 500 11.12 9.43 -18.06
CA PRO A 500 11.42 10.79 -18.46
C PRO A 500 11.18 11.06 -19.95
N ASP A 501 11.57 10.13 -20.83
CA ASP A 501 11.38 10.29 -22.28
C ASP A 501 9.88 10.31 -22.64
N ASN A 502 9.07 9.44 -22.03
CA ASN A 502 7.62 9.45 -22.28
C ASN A 502 6.97 10.74 -21.76
N ALA A 503 7.39 11.24 -20.60
CA ALA A 503 6.93 12.51 -20.06
C ALA A 503 7.33 13.68 -20.97
N SER A 504 8.57 13.67 -21.49
CA SER A 504 9.07 14.70 -22.43
C SER A 504 8.29 14.68 -23.74
N HIS A 505 8.07 13.50 -24.35
CA HIS A 505 7.26 13.38 -25.57
C HIS A 505 5.85 13.88 -25.38
N ALA A 506 5.19 13.48 -24.28
CA ALA A 506 3.83 13.93 -23.98
C ALA A 506 3.73 15.44 -23.75
N ALA A 507 4.77 16.08 -23.22
CA ALA A 507 4.79 17.50 -22.91
C ALA A 507 5.20 18.41 -24.10
N SER A 508 6.13 17.94 -24.93
CA SER A 508 6.78 18.80 -25.95
C SER A 508 6.53 18.40 -27.40
N ASP A 509 6.14 17.14 -27.67
CA ASP A 509 5.93 16.62 -29.02
C ASP A 509 4.76 15.62 -29.11
N ALA A 510 3.68 15.87 -28.39
CA ALA A 510 2.51 14.98 -28.35
C ALA A 510 1.94 14.72 -29.76
N ALA A 511 1.81 15.76 -30.59
CA ALA A 511 1.27 15.64 -31.95
C ALA A 511 2.19 14.83 -32.88
N GLY A 512 3.51 14.83 -32.65
CA GLY A 512 4.51 14.05 -33.40
C GLY A 512 4.58 12.57 -32.98
N TRP A 513 3.98 12.19 -31.85
CA TRP A 513 4.11 10.85 -31.27
C TRP A 513 3.05 9.84 -31.78
N GLY A 514 2.96 9.70 -33.12
CA GLY A 514 1.95 8.82 -33.77
C GLY A 514 2.06 7.32 -33.44
N SER A 515 3.19 6.86 -32.92
CA SER A 515 3.32 5.47 -32.48
C SER A 515 2.65 5.19 -31.11
N PHE A 516 2.16 6.23 -30.43
CA PHE A 516 1.50 6.12 -29.13
C PHE A 516 0.30 5.17 -29.13
N VAL A 517 -0.53 5.20 -30.19
CA VAL A 517 -1.68 4.31 -30.38
C VAL A 517 -1.32 2.82 -30.33
N LEU A 518 -0.08 2.46 -30.64
CA LEU A 518 0.41 1.09 -30.56
C LEU A 518 1.02 0.72 -29.19
N GLY A 519 0.91 1.61 -28.19
CA GLY A 519 1.29 1.36 -26.83
C GLY A 519 2.77 1.23 -26.58
N VAL A 520 3.57 2.04 -27.29
CA VAL A 520 5.03 2.13 -27.09
C VAL A 520 5.37 2.84 -25.77
N SER A 521 4.48 3.67 -25.25
CA SER A 521 4.60 4.30 -23.93
C SER A 521 4.55 3.27 -22.82
N LEU A 522 5.35 3.48 -21.77
CA LEU A 522 5.35 2.63 -20.59
C LEU A 522 4.14 2.94 -19.70
N THR A 523 3.44 1.92 -19.30
CA THR A 523 2.32 2.00 -18.33
C THR A 523 2.38 0.85 -17.33
N THR A 524 1.73 1.01 -16.19
CA THR A 524 1.65 -0.06 -15.18
C THR A 524 0.35 -0.85 -15.32
N PRO A 525 0.29 -2.11 -14.85
CA PRO A 525 -0.97 -2.85 -14.77
C PRO A 525 -2.04 -2.10 -13.97
N LEU A 526 -1.67 -1.36 -12.92
CA LEU A 526 -2.62 -0.57 -12.13
C LEU A 526 -3.22 0.59 -12.93
N ASP A 527 -2.39 1.38 -13.61
CA ASP A 527 -2.89 2.49 -14.45
C ASP A 527 -3.80 1.96 -15.57
N LEU A 528 -3.39 0.85 -16.22
CA LEU A 528 -4.18 0.25 -17.30
C LEU A 528 -5.51 -0.32 -16.80
N ALA A 529 -5.52 -1.02 -15.67
CA ALA A 529 -6.76 -1.53 -15.06
C ALA A 529 -7.71 -0.40 -14.67
N ASN A 530 -7.16 0.69 -14.10
CA ASN A 530 -7.96 1.83 -13.66
C ASN A 530 -8.51 2.65 -14.85
N ALA A 531 -7.74 2.81 -15.93
CA ALA A 531 -8.22 3.45 -17.15
C ALA A 531 -9.43 2.71 -17.75
N TYR A 532 -9.39 1.37 -17.77
CA TYR A 532 -10.52 0.57 -18.24
C TYR A 532 -11.66 0.44 -17.22
N ALA A 533 -11.38 0.59 -15.91
CA ALA A 533 -12.40 0.71 -14.88
C ALA A 533 -13.26 1.97 -15.06
N THR A 534 -12.68 3.05 -15.60
CA THR A 534 -13.42 4.28 -15.95
C THR A 534 -14.50 4.02 -16.99
N LEU A 535 -14.25 3.14 -17.97
CA LEU A 535 -15.27 2.75 -18.97
C LEU A 535 -16.42 1.97 -18.31
N ALA A 536 -16.08 1.03 -17.42
CA ALA A 536 -17.09 0.26 -16.68
C ALA A 536 -17.94 1.12 -15.72
N ALA A 537 -17.44 2.31 -15.37
CA ALA A 537 -18.08 3.29 -14.50
C ALA A 537 -18.74 4.44 -15.30
N ASP A 538 -19.20 4.17 -16.53
CA ASP A 538 -19.85 5.16 -17.39
C ASP A 538 -19.03 6.46 -17.55
N GLY A 539 -17.70 6.34 -17.62
CA GLY A 539 -16.79 7.45 -17.86
C GLY A 539 -16.33 8.21 -16.61
N VAL A 540 -16.68 7.74 -15.43
CA VAL A 540 -16.20 8.33 -14.15
C VAL A 540 -14.84 7.76 -13.78
N TYR A 541 -13.80 8.57 -13.81
CA TYR A 541 -12.48 8.25 -13.31
C TYR A 541 -12.41 8.45 -11.81
N CYS A 542 -11.88 7.46 -11.09
CA CYS A 542 -11.56 7.57 -9.67
C CYS A 542 -10.07 7.31 -9.46
N SER A 543 -9.41 8.13 -8.64
CA SER A 543 -8.01 7.90 -8.28
C SER A 543 -7.84 6.57 -7.54
N PRO A 544 -6.81 5.77 -7.89
CA PRO A 544 -6.59 4.50 -7.22
C PRO A 544 -6.35 4.66 -5.71
N LEU A 545 -7.15 3.99 -4.89
CA LEU A 545 -7.18 4.11 -3.44
C LEU A 545 -6.92 2.75 -2.76
N PRO A 546 -5.90 2.62 -1.86
CA PRO A 546 -5.60 1.38 -1.16
C PRO A 546 -6.30 1.25 0.20
N VAL A 547 -7.05 2.24 0.68
CA VAL A 547 -7.56 2.33 2.05
C VAL A 547 -9.04 2.64 2.05
N THR A 548 -9.80 2.02 2.96
CA THR A 548 -11.22 2.34 3.21
C THR A 548 -11.46 3.10 4.50
N ALA A 549 -10.62 2.86 5.52
CA ALA A 549 -10.74 3.56 6.81
C ALA A 549 -9.41 3.56 7.56
N VAL A 550 -9.14 4.66 8.25
CA VAL A 550 -8.04 4.79 9.22
C VAL A 550 -8.62 5.28 10.54
N THR A 551 -8.32 4.55 11.61
CA THR A 551 -8.68 4.92 12.98
C THR A 551 -7.39 5.12 13.77
N ASP A 552 -7.29 6.22 14.52
CA ASP A 552 -6.12 6.49 15.36
C ASP A 552 -6.13 5.65 16.66
N GLY A 553 -5.05 5.75 17.44
CA GLY A 553 -4.89 5.03 18.70
C GLY A 553 -5.96 5.37 19.79
N THR A 554 -6.73 6.45 19.60
CA THR A 554 -7.83 6.84 20.50
C THR A 554 -9.18 6.26 20.07
N GLY A 555 -9.24 5.61 18.90
CA GLY A 555 -10.46 5.09 18.29
C GLY A 555 -11.20 6.09 17.40
N LYS A 556 -10.63 7.27 17.14
CA LYS A 556 -11.21 8.28 16.26
C LYS A 556 -10.92 7.94 14.80
N GLN A 557 -11.95 7.92 13.96
CA GLN A 557 -11.81 7.77 12.51
C GLN A 557 -11.26 9.07 11.89
N LEU A 558 -10.27 8.93 11.01
CA LEU A 558 -9.63 10.02 10.27
C LEU A 558 -10.22 10.12 8.85
N ALA A 559 -10.40 11.35 8.36
CA ALA A 559 -10.93 11.64 7.03
C ALA A 559 -9.77 11.66 6.00
N VAL A 560 -9.22 10.49 5.68
CA VAL A 560 -8.08 10.36 4.74
C VAL A 560 -8.34 9.34 3.62
N ALA A 561 -9.47 8.63 3.66
CA ALA A 561 -9.83 7.59 2.69
C ALA A 561 -10.95 8.04 1.74
N ASP A 562 -10.97 9.31 1.36
CA ASP A 562 -11.97 9.86 0.47
C ASP A 562 -11.68 9.49 -0.99
N THR A 563 -12.67 8.97 -1.68
CA THR A 563 -12.58 8.68 -3.10
C THR A 563 -12.61 9.97 -3.91
N SER A 564 -11.52 10.26 -4.63
CA SER A 564 -11.49 11.35 -5.60
C SER A 564 -11.97 10.84 -6.96
N CYS A 565 -13.24 11.07 -7.28
CA CYS A 565 -13.87 10.68 -8.53
C CYS A 565 -14.37 11.91 -9.30
N ALA A 566 -14.15 11.91 -10.62
CA ALA A 566 -14.63 12.96 -11.50
C ALA A 566 -15.01 12.38 -12.89
N PRO A 567 -16.00 12.93 -13.59
CA PRO A 567 -16.25 12.58 -14.98
C PRO A 567 -15.01 12.87 -15.84
N ALA A 568 -14.47 11.84 -16.51
CA ALA A 568 -13.35 11.96 -17.44
C ALA A 568 -13.82 11.97 -18.90
N ILE A 569 -14.86 11.19 -19.22
CA ILE A 569 -15.54 11.16 -20.51
C ILE A 569 -17.05 11.05 -20.30
N SER A 570 -17.84 11.35 -21.34
CA SER A 570 -19.30 11.21 -21.22
C SER A 570 -19.70 9.75 -21.10
N PRO A 571 -20.82 9.44 -20.41
CA PRO A 571 -21.35 8.07 -20.33
C PRO A 571 -21.56 7.43 -21.70
N GLU A 572 -21.99 8.21 -22.66
CA GLU A 572 -22.28 7.73 -24.02
C GLU A 572 -21.00 7.28 -24.75
N ILE A 573 -19.91 8.03 -24.63
CA ILE A 573 -18.60 7.66 -25.19
C ILE A 573 -18.09 6.38 -24.52
N ALA A 574 -18.22 6.26 -23.19
CA ALA A 574 -17.81 5.09 -22.43
C ALA A 574 -18.57 3.83 -22.88
N ARG A 575 -19.90 3.94 -23.07
CA ARG A 575 -20.77 2.85 -23.52
C ARG A 575 -20.48 2.45 -24.97
N ALA A 576 -20.30 3.42 -25.86
CA ALA A 576 -19.92 3.15 -27.26
C ALA A 576 -18.59 2.40 -27.35
N ALA A 577 -17.57 2.87 -26.65
CA ALA A 577 -16.27 2.21 -26.61
C ALA A 577 -16.35 0.81 -25.97
N THR A 578 -17.18 0.64 -24.93
CA THR A 578 -17.42 -0.65 -24.28
C THR A 578 -18.09 -1.64 -25.23
N ASP A 579 -19.04 -1.19 -26.06
CA ASP A 579 -19.70 -2.03 -27.06
C ASP A 579 -18.67 -2.61 -28.05
N ALA A 580 -17.78 -1.78 -28.59
CA ALA A 580 -16.68 -2.25 -29.45
C ALA A 580 -15.68 -3.15 -28.70
N ALA A 581 -15.42 -2.89 -27.40
CA ALA A 581 -14.50 -3.67 -26.58
C ALA A 581 -15.04 -5.07 -26.19
N ARG A 582 -16.30 -5.39 -26.47
CA ARG A 582 -16.85 -6.75 -26.34
C ARG A 582 -16.34 -7.68 -27.44
N CYS A 583 -16.01 -7.15 -28.63
CA CYS A 583 -15.55 -7.95 -29.77
C CYS A 583 -14.23 -8.71 -29.50
N PRO A 584 -13.16 -8.10 -28.96
CA PRO A 584 -11.91 -8.84 -28.72
C PRO A 584 -12.07 -10.07 -27.82
N VAL A 585 -13.03 -10.05 -26.91
CA VAL A 585 -13.24 -11.09 -25.89
C VAL A 585 -14.28 -12.14 -26.28
N GLY A 586 -14.88 -12.02 -27.48
CA GLY A 586 -15.84 -12.98 -28.03
C GLY A 586 -17.25 -12.82 -27.45
N GLN A 587 -17.63 -11.60 -27.06
CA GLN A 587 -19.03 -11.25 -26.77
C GLN A 587 -19.57 -10.35 -27.85
N GLU A 588 -20.84 -10.52 -28.16
CA GLU A 588 -21.55 -9.60 -29.04
C GLU A 588 -21.82 -8.28 -28.33
N GLY A 589 -21.65 -7.18 -29.09
CA GLY A 589 -22.11 -5.86 -28.70
C GLY A 589 -23.60 -5.69 -28.90
N ALA A 590 -24.16 -4.54 -28.50
CA ALA A 590 -25.58 -4.23 -28.60
C ALA A 590 -26.08 -4.23 -30.04
N PHE A 591 -25.20 -4.01 -31.01
CA PHE A 591 -25.56 -3.90 -32.45
C PHE A 591 -25.14 -5.11 -33.29
N GLY A 592 -24.59 -6.17 -32.70
CA GLY A 592 -24.23 -7.39 -33.41
C GLY A 592 -23.17 -7.18 -34.51
N ARG A 593 -22.21 -6.26 -34.31
CA ARG A 593 -21.19 -5.85 -35.30
C ARG A 593 -19.85 -6.53 -35.16
N CYS A 594 -19.69 -7.42 -34.18
CA CYS A 594 -18.43 -8.11 -33.94
C CYS A 594 -18.13 -9.12 -35.07
N ASP A 595 -16.89 -9.08 -35.59
CA ASP A 595 -16.41 -9.99 -36.63
C ASP A 595 -15.03 -10.54 -36.21
N GLY A 596 -15.05 -11.41 -35.21
CA GLY A 596 -13.85 -12.03 -34.63
C GLY A 596 -13.17 -11.22 -33.55
N GLY A 597 -12.32 -11.89 -32.76
CA GLY A 597 -11.63 -11.30 -31.62
C GLY A 597 -10.32 -12.00 -31.28
N THR A 598 -9.41 -11.27 -30.63
CA THR A 598 -8.06 -11.73 -30.27
C THR A 598 -8.00 -12.61 -29.02
N ALA A 599 -9.07 -12.66 -28.22
CA ALA A 599 -9.16 -13.41 -26.97
C ALA A 599 -10.58 -14.00 -26.75
N THR A 600 -11.22 -14.54 -27.79
CA THR A 600 -12.62 -14.99 -27.79
C THR A 600 -12.96 -16.03 -26.72
N ALA A 601 -11.96 -16.77 -26.21
CA ALA A 601 -12.16 -17.72 -25.11
C ALA A 601 -12.52 -17.05 -23.77
N VAL A 602 -12.37 -15.74 -23.62
CA VAL A 602 -12.60 -15.01 -22.36
C VAL A 602 -14.09 -15.03 -21.99
N SER A 603 -14.99 -14.82 -22.93
CA SER A 603 -16.45 -14.86 -22.69
C SER A 603 -16.88 -16.17 -22.05
N GLY A 604 -16.39 -17.30 -22.57
CA GLY A 604 -16.67 -18.63 -22.02
C GLY A 604 -16.17 -18.85 -20.61
N LEU A 605 -15.06 -18.20 -20.23
CA LEU A 605 -14.49 -18.28 -18.87
C LEU A 605 -15.31 -17.50 -17.82
N LEU A 606 -16.01 -16.45 -18.23
CA LEU A 606 -16.87 -15.65 -17.34
C LEU A 606 -18.35 -16.11 -17.37
N GLY A 607 -18.68 -17.08 -18.22
CA GLY A 607 -20.03 -17.63 -18.31
C GLY A 607 -21.06 -16.60 -18.81
N ARG A 608 -22.09 -16.30 -18.00
CA ARG A 608 -23.16 -15.33 -18.37
C ARG A 608 -22.82 -13.88 -18.06
N ARG A 609 -21.63 -13.58 -17.52
CA ARG A 609 -21.26 -12.21 -17.14
C ARG A 609 -20.83 -11.43 -18.37
N ALA A 610 -21.27 -10.18 -18.45
CA ALA A 610 -20.79 -9.25 -19.44
C ALA A 610 -19.30 -8.97 -19.19
N VAL A 611 -18.54 -8.99 -20.28
CA VAL A 611 -17.11 -8.69 -20.26
C VAL A 611 -16.72 -7.95 -21.53
N ALA A 612 -15.84 -6.96 -21.36
CA ALA A 612 -15.19 -6.24 -22.44
C ALA A 612 -13.69 -6.21 -22.17
N GLY A 613 -12.85 -6.01 -23.19
CA GLY A 613 -11.41 -6.02 -22.98
C GLY A 613 -10.59 -5.91 -24.24
N LYS A 614 -9.26 -5.92 -24.08
CA LYS A 614 -8.29 -5.77 -25.17
C LYS A 614 -6.99 -6.50 -24.90
N THR A 615 -6.47 -7.20 -25.91
CA THR A 615 -5.11 -7.75 -25.93
C THR A 615 -4.12 -6.72 -26.40
N GLY A 616 -2.86 -6.85 -25.98
CA GLY A 616 -1.73 -6.05 -26.48
C GLY A 616 -0.49 -6.91 -26.61
N SER A 617 0.27 -6.63 -27.66
CA SER A 617 1.60 -7.21 -27.92
C SER A 617 2.52 -6.08 -28.35
N SER A 618 3.70 -5.97 -27.76
CA SER A 618 4.70 -5.01 -28.20
C SER A 618 5.52 -5.56 -29.37
N THR A 619 6.28 -4.67 -30.03
CA THR A 619 7.18 -5.06 -31.10
C THR A 619 8.14 -6.16 -30.65
N GLY A 620 8.28 -7.21 -31.46
CA GLY A 620 9.12 -8.36 -31.11
C GLY A 620 8.59 -9.24 -29.97
N ASN A 621 7.35 -9.03 -29.54
CA ASN A 621 6.73 -9.74 -28.39
C ASN A 621 7.56 -9.63 -27.09
N MET A 622 8.20 -8.47 -26.87
CA MET A 622 8.92 -8.15 -25.63
C MET A 622 7.95 -8.14 -24.44
N THR A 623 6.71 -7.68 -24.68
CA THR A 623 5.61 -7.76 -23.71
C THR A 623 4.36 -8.32 -24.35
N GLU A 624 3.54 -9.01 -23.54
CA GLU A 624 2.18 -9.45 -23.87
C GLU A 624 1.25 -9.01 -22.78
N SER A 625 0.18 -8.33 -23.13
CA SER A 625 -0.74 -7.72 -22.17
C SER A 625 -2.20 -8.08 -22.45
N PHE A 626 -2.99 -8.01 -21.41
CA PHE A 626 -4.43 -8.10 -21.51
C PHE A 626 -5.10 -7.29 -20.41
N VAL A 627 -6.12 -6.55 -20.79
CA VAL A 627 -7.01 -5.87 -19.86
C VAL A 627 -8.43 -6.26 -20.16
N ALA A 628 -9.21 -6.55 -19.12
CA ALA A 628 -10.63 -6.84 -19.24
C ALA A 628 -11.39 -6.29 -18.04
N TYR A 629 -12.65 -6.02 -18.26
CA TYR A 629 -13.55 -5.51 -17.24
C TYR A 629 -14.96 -6.08 -17.39
N THR A 630 -15.62 -6.18 -16.27
CA THR A 630 -17.07 -6.39 -16.10
C THR A 630 -17.65 -5.08 -15.54
N PRO A 631 -18.96 -4.92 -15.41
CA PRO A 631 -19.53 -3.75 -14.73
C PRO A 631 -19.05 -3.54 -13.28
N GLN A 632 -18.43 -4.55 -12.65
CA GLN A 632 -18.11 -4.56 -11.24
C GLN A 632 -16.61 -4.72 -10.93
N LEU A 633 -15.80 -5.20 -11.87
CA LEU A 633 -14.37 -5.42 -11.69
C LEU A 633 -13.60 -5.12 -12.97
N ALA A 634 -12.45 -4.50 -12.87
CA ALA A 634 -11.49 -4.32 -13.96
C ALA A 634 -10.13 -4.91 -13.57
N ALA A 635 -9.50 -5.65 -14.49
CA ALA A 635 -8.19 -6.26 -14.24
C ALA A 635 -7.29 -6.14 -15.45
N ALA A 636 -6.01 -5.82 -15.23
CA ALA A 636 -4.98 -5.78 -16.26
C ALA A 636 -3.75 -6.56 -15.83
N ALA A 637 -3.12 -7.25 -16.79
CA ALA A 637 -1.85 -7.92 -16.59
C ALA A 637 -0.92 -7.70 -17.80
N ILE A 638 0.37 -7.53 -17.52
CA ILE A 638 1.40 -7.32 -18.54
C ILE A 638 2.55 -8.30 -18.28
N ALA A 639 2.73 -9.28 -19.16
CA ALA A 639 3.89 -10.15 -19.13
C ALA A 639 5.11 -9.39 -19.64
N ALA A 640 6.20 -9.39 -18.90
CA ALA A 640 7.44 -8.69 -19.22
C ALA A 640 8.65 -9.38 -18.60
N ASN A 641 9.85 -9.00 -18.99
CA ASN A 641 11.07 -9.27 -18.25
C ASN A 641 11.51 -7.97 -17.56
N PRO A 642 11.25 -7.77 -16.25
CA PRO A 642 11.56 -6.50 -15.59
C PRO A 642 13.05 -6.21 -15.47
N ASP A 643 13.90 -7.23 -15.47
CA ASP A 643 15.35 -7.09 -15.31
C ASP A 643 16.06 -6.82 -16.66
N THR A 644 15.49 -7.31 -17.76
CA THR A 644 15.97 -7.12 -19.15
C THR A 644 14.77 -6.86 -20.06
N PRO A 645 14.23 -5.62 -20.11
CA PRO A 645 12.99 -5.29 -20.83
C PRO A 645 13.02 -5.57 -22.35
N THR A 646 14.22 -5.72 -22.92
CA THR A 646 14.43 -6.07 -24.34
C THR A 646 14.29 -7.56 -24.62
N ASP A 647 14.26 -8.42 -23.59
CA ASP A 647 14.11 -9.87 -23.77
C ASP A 647 12.62 -10.22 -23.97
N ALA A 648 12.31 -10.82 -25.13
CA ALA A 648 10.95 -11.18 -25.49
C ALA A 648 10.35 -12.22 -24.53
N VAL A 649 9.08 -12.00 -24.16
CA VAL A 649 8.29 -13.02 -23.47
C VAL A 649 7.72 -14.05 -24.43
N GLY A 650 7.56 -13.69 -25.71
CA GLY A 650 7.10 -14.51 -26.81
C GLY A 650 5.57 -14.58 -26.92
N ALA A 651 5.06 -14.56 -28.14
CA ALA A 651 3.62 -14.50 -28.45
C ALA A 651 2.77 -15.61 -27.81
N ALA A 652 3.34 -16.80 -27.59
CA ALA A 652 2.63 -17.96 -27.03
C ALA A 652 2.09 -17.72 -25.59
N VAL A 653 2.64 -16.70 -24.87
CA VAL A 653 2.19 -16.40 -23.51
C VAL A 653 0.90 -15.60 -23.46
N LEU A 654 0.51 -14.88 -24.52
CA LEU A 654 -0.70 -14.06 -24.58
C LEU A 654 -1.95 -14.85 -24.14
N SER A 655 -2.07 -16.09 -24.62
CA SER A 655 -3.21 -16.95 -24.26
C SER A 655 -3.24 -17.31 -22.77
N LYS A 656 -2.09 -17.38 -22.11
CA LYS A 656 -1.99 -17.60 -20.65
C LYS A 656 -2.31 -16.33 -19.89
N VAL A 657 -1.91 -15.15 -20.40
CA VAL A 657 -2.17 -13.85 -19.80
C VAL A 657 -3.68 -13.57 -19.76
N TYR A 658 -4.38 -13.65 -20.91
CA TYR A 658 -5.83 -13.37 -20.91
C TYR A 658 -6.62 -14.40 -20.10
N ARG A 659 -6.20 -15.67 -20.06
CA ARG A 659 -6.83 -16.68 -19.19
C ARG A 659 -6.61 -16.39 -17.71
N ALA A 660 -5.43 -15.90 -17.33
CA ALA A 660 -5.13 -15.53 -15.94
C ALA A 660 -6.02 -14.37 -15.47
N VAL A 661 -6.15 -13.30 -16.27
CA VAL A 661 -7.04 -12.18 -16.00
C VAL A 661 -8.51 -12.63 -15.94
N ALA A 662 -8.98 -13.37 -16.95
CA ALA A 662 -10.36 -13.85 -16.99
C ALA A 662 -10.71 -14.75 -15.79
N SER A 663 -9.81 -15.68 -15.41
CA SER A 663 -10.00 -16.54 -14.23
C SER A 663 -10.03 -15.74 -12.93
N THR A 664 -9.22 -14.68 -12.82
CA THR A 664 -9.23 -13.77 -11.65
C THR A 664 -10.57 -13.02 -11.57
N LEU A 665 -11.03 -12.45 -12.68
CA LEU A 665 -12.33 -11.78 -12.75
C LEU A 665 -13.49 -12.73 -12.45
N ALA A 666 -13.45 -13.96 -12.97
CA ALA A 666 -14.47 -14.98 -12.71
C ALA A 666 -14.57 -15.30 -11.21
N THR A 667 -13.42 -15.59 -10.57
CA THR A 667 -13.37 -15.86 -9.12
C THR A 667 -13.78 -14.64 -8.28
N GLY A 668 -13.32 -13.43 -8.64
CA GLY A 668 -13.69 -12.20 -7.95
C GLY A 668 -15.19 -11.88 -8.05
N SER A 669 -15.80 -12.27 -9.16
CA SER A 669 -17.22 -12.03 -9.41
C SER A 669 -18.17 -13.08 -8.79
N GLU A 670 -17.66 -14.18 -8.22
CA GLU A 670 -18.50 -15.17 -7.55
C GLU A 670 -19.27 -14.56 -6.38
N GLY A 671 -20.59 -14.74 -6.39
CA GLY A 671 -21.50 -14.15 -5.39
C GLY A 671 -21.97 -12.74 -5.72
N LEU A 672 -21.37 -12.05 -6.72
CA LEU A 672 -21.89 -10.77 -7.18
C LEU A 672 -23.07 -10.99 -8.14
N GLU A 673 -23.97 -10.02 -8.16
CA GLU A 673 -25.07 -9.96 -9.12
C GLU A 673 -24.54 -10.02 -10.57
N VAL A 674 -25.26 -10.69 -11.46
CA VAL A 674 -24.94 -10.67 -12.91
C VAL A 674 -25.51 -9.40 -13.51
N LYS A 675 -24.63 -8.49 -13.93
CA LYS A 675 -24.95 -7.21 -14.57
C LYS A 675 -24.47 -7.20 -16.01
N ASP A 676 -25.19 -6.51 -16.88
CA ASP A 676 -24.73 -6.18 -18.24
C ASP A 676 -24.26 -4.72 -18.29
N PHE A 677 -23.53 -4.39 -19.35
CA PHE A 677 -23.19 -3.01 -19.66
C PHE A 677 -24.39 -2.29 -20.25
N PRO A 678 -24.62 -1.01 -19.90
CA PRO A 678 -25.60 -0.19 -20.59
C PRO A 678 -25.29 -0.11 -22.10
N ALA A 679 -26.31 -0.29 -22.95
CA ALA A 679 -26.13 -0.15 -24.38
C ALA A 679 -25.89 1.33 -24.75
N PRO A 680 -25.03 1.61 -25.76
CA PRO A 680 -24.88 2.96 -26.30
C PRO A 680 -26.10 3.37 -27.14
N GLN A 681 -26.26 4.67 -27.34
CA GLN A 681 -27.29 5.21 -28.23
C GLN A 681 -26.95 4.93 -29.70
N ARG A 682 -27.98 4.91 -30.57
CA ARG A 682 -27.79 4.61 -31.99
C ARG A 682 -26.95 5.70 -32.70
N GLU A 683 -27.08 6.93 -32.26
CA GLU A 683 -26.43 8.11 -32.82
C GLU A 683 -24.89 8.09 -32.60
N SER A 684 -24.43 7.49 -31.52
CA SER A 684 -23.01 7.29 -31.28
C SER A 684 -22.43 6.07 -32.06
N ALA A 685 -23.30 5.15 -32.44
CA ALA A 685 -22.94 3.95 -33.15
C ALA A 685 -22.89 4.13 -34.68
N PHE A 686 -23.79 4.93 -35.23
CA PHE A 686 -23.95 5.05 -36.66
C PHE A 686 -24.03 6.50 -37.13
N SER A 687 -23.32 6.79 -38.19
CA SER A 687 -23.44 8.08 -38.90
C SER A 687 -24.88 8.34 -39.33
N PRO A 688 -25.37 9.60 -39.26
CA PRO A 688 -26.71 9.93 -39.78
C PRO A 688 -26.86 9.44 -41.23
N GLN A 689 -27.87 8.64 -41.51
CA GLN A 689 -28.16 8.31 -42.89
C GLN A 689 -28.64 9.59 -43.58
N PRO A 690 -28.17 9.89 -44.80
CA PRO A 690 -28.74 10.96 -45.57
C PRO A 690 -30.23 10.65 -45.72
N GLU A 691 -31.09 11.62 -45.41
CA GLU A 691 -32.50 11.51 -45.65
C GLU A 691 -32.72 11.10 -47.11
N PRO A 692 -33.61 10.13 -47.40
CA PRO A 692 -33.91 9.80 -48.77
C PRO A 692 -34.37 11.06 -49.47
N THR A 693 -33.63 11.55 -50.43
CA THR A 693 -34.08 12.61 -51.32
C THR A 693 -35.37 12.12 -51.90
N GLU A 694 -36.47 12.79 -51.56
CA GLU A 694 -37.77 12.56 -52.13
C GLU A 694 -37.60 12.71 -53.66
N GLN A 695 -37.50 11.59 -54.35
CA GLN A 695 -37.49 11.57 -55.80
C GLN A 695 -38.82 12.17 -56.25
N ALA A 696 -38.75 13.39 -56.80
CA ALA A 696 -39.86 13.99 -57.50
C ALA A 696 -40.46 12.96 -58.48
N ARG A 697 -41.71 12.57 -58.29
CA ARG A 697 -42.47 11.72 -59.21
C ARG A 697 -42.46 12.44 -60.54
N PRO A 698 -42.28 11.72 -61.69
CA PRO A 698 -42.49 12.28 -62.99
C PRO A 698 -43.96 12.64 -63.10
N ASP A 699 -44.31 13.86 -63.52
CA ASP A 699 -45.62 14.32 -63.86
C ASP A 699 -46.21 13.42 -64.99
N GLU A 700 -47.27 12.70 -64.67
CA GLU A 700 -48.17 12.12 -65.68
C GLU A 700 -48.92 13.26 -66.38
N GLN A 701 -48.57 13.46 -67.64
CA GLN A 701 -49.34 14.25 -68.56
C GLN A 701 -50.75 13.61 -68.76
N SER A 702 -51.82 14.25 -68.29
CA SER A 702 -53.13 14.04 -68.80
C SER A 702 -53.60 15.29 -69.60
N HIS A 703 -53.84 15.04 -70.91
CA HIS A 703 -54.56 15.92 -71.82
C HIS A 703 -56.01 16.05 -71.36
N ASP A 704 -56.57 17.21 -71.70
CA ASP A 704 -57.87 17.64 -72.15
C ASP A 704 -58.51 18.74 -71.32
N GLY A 705 -58.71 19.85 -72.03
CA GLY A 705 -59.93 20.30 -72.58
C GLY A 705 -60.55 21.49 -71.89
N ASP A 706 -60.22 22.64 -72.48
CA ASP A 706 -61.18 23.69 -72.89
C ASP A 706 -62.13 24.36 -71.86
N ASN A 707 -62.12 25.62 -71.92
CA ASN A 707 -63.16 26.67 -71.90
C ASN A 707 -63.15 27.70 -70.76
N SER A 708 -62.69 28.87 -71.21
CA SER A 708 -63.40 30.16 -71.26
C SER A 708 -63.92 30.83 -69.96
N HIS A 709 -63.56 32.07 -69.95
CA HIS A 709 -64.22 33.32 -69.43
C HIS A 709 -63.84 33.80 -68.06
N ASP A 710 -63.16 34.92 -68.14
CA ASP A 710 -63.66 36.31 -67.98
C ASP A 710 -63.52 36.90 -66.60
N GLY A 711 -62.86 38.03 -66.56
CA GLY A 711 -63.31 39.18 -65.77
C GLY A 711 -62.55 39.56 -64.55
N GLY A 712 -61.80 40.61 -64.72
CA GLY A 712 -61.94 41.75 -63.84
C GLY A 712 -60.84 42.04 -62.84
N ASP A 713 -59.99 43.00 -63.22
CA ASP A 713 -59.62 44.21 -62.51
C ASP A 713 -59.44 44.14 -60.94
N ASP A 714 -58.52 44.64 -60.27
CA ASP A 714 -57.98 46.02 -60.32
C ASP A 714 -57.00 46.20 -59.15
N HIS A 715 -56.01 46.98 -59.40
CA HIS A 715 -55.26 47.93 -58.47
C HIS A 715 -54.78 47.45 -57.12
N GLY A 716 -53.58 47.74 -56.69
CA GLY A 716 -52.81 48.94 -56.71
C GLY A 716 -51.73 48.83 -55.71
N ASP A 717 -50.65 49.44 -56.02
CA ASP A 717 -49.71 50.27 -55.25
C ASP A 717 -49.21 49.77 -53.92
N GLY A 718 -47.96 49.89 -53.62
CA GLY A 718 -47.02 50.93 -53.79
C GLY A 718 -45.90 50.76 -52.77
N GLY A 719 -44.75 51.18 -53.19
CA GLY A 719 -43.77 51.84 -52.39
C GLY A 719 -42.79 50.93 -51.56
N GLY A 720 -41.54 50.89 -51.74
CA GLY A 720 -40.65 51.96 -52.07
C GLY A 720 -39.63 52.11 -50.94
N GLY A 721 -38.37 52.16 -51.28
CA GLY A 721 -37.33 52.70 -50.41
C GLY A 721 -36.16 51.71 -50.19
N ARG A 722 -35.17 51.62 -50.93
CA ARG A 722 -33.92 52.37 -51.18
C ARG A 722 -33.21 52.90 -49.93
N GLY A 723 -31.92 52.60 -49.92
CA GLY A 723 -30.85 53.29 -49.22
C GLY A 723 -29.76 52.31 -48.85
N ASP A 724 -28.70 51.97 -49.63
CA ASP A 724 -27.47 52.74 -49.86
C ASP A 724 -26.89 53.27 -48.54
N ASP A 725 -25.69 53.05 -48.14
CA ASP A 725 -24.38 53.26 -48.69
C ASP A 725 -23.28 52.96 -47.67
N ASN A 726 -22.17 52.45 -48.15
CA ASN A 726 -20.78 52.94 -48.03
C ASN A 726 -20.10 53.16 -46.67
N GLY A 727 -18.82 52.77 -46.72
CA GLY A 727 -17.69 53.38 -46.06
C GLY A 727 -16.76 52.35 -45.45
N SER A 728 -15.74 51.80 -46.12
CA SER A 728 -14.39 52.34 -46.37
C SER A 728 -13.81 53.10 -45.19
N ASP A 729 -12.73 52.59 -44.59
CA ASP A 729 -11.37 53.00 -44.82
C ASP A 729 -10.40 52.41 -43.77
N ASN A 730 -9.37 51.78 -44.22
CA ASN A 730 -7.94 52.12 -44.10
C ASN A 730 -7.41 52.67 -42.78
N GLY A 731 -6.35 52.03 -42.34
CA GLY A 731 -5.41 52.56 -41.36
C GLY A 731 -4.18 51.70 -41.20
N ASN A 732 -3.27 51.86 -42.12
CA ASN A 732 -1.86 51.45 -42.00
C ASN A 732 -1.21 52.09 -40.77
N GLY A 733 -0.22 51.43 -40.23
CA GLY A 733 0.75 51.99 -39.30
C GLY A 733 1.95 51.08 -39.14
N ASP A 734 2.93 51.34 -40.00
CA ASP A 734 4.32 50.87 -40.01
C ASP A 734 5.10 51.32 -38.77
N GLY A 735 6.18 50.61 -38.51
CA GLY A 735 7.30 51.04 -37.69
C GLY A 735 8.04 49.87 -37.10
N ASP A 736 8.92 49.27 -37.68
CA ASP A 736 10.31 49.40 -38.15
C ASP A 736 11.34 49.50 -37.01
N ASN A 737 12.41 48.68 -37.20
CA ASN A 737 13.79 48.79 -36.71
C ASN A 737 14.09 48.34 -35.27
N GLY A 738 15.15 47.63 -35.05
CA GLY A 738 16.40 47.35 -35.75
C GLY A 738 17.25 46.41 -34.92
N SER A 739 18.00 45.61 -35.60
CA SER A 739 19.48 45.45 -35.61
C SER A 739 20.16 45.65 -34.23
N ASP A 740 21.06 44.84 -33.75
CA ASP A 740 22.31 44.36 -34.35
C ASP A 740 23.04 43.36 -33.49
N ASN A 741 23.67 42.40 -34.14
CA ASN A 741 25.09 42.01 -34.09
C ASN A 741 25.83 41.67 -32.80
N GLY A 742 26.56 40.55 -32.94
CA GLY A 742 27.87 40.31 -32.39
C GLY A 742 28.04 38.83 -32.04
N SER A 743 28.44 37.97 -32.94
CA SER A 743 29.75 37.57 -33.47
C SER A 743 30.84 37.31 -32.42
N GLY A 744 31.44 36.15 -32.59
CA GLY A 744 32.77 35.74 -32.16
C GLY A 744 32.71 34.38 -31.46
N GLY A 745 33.10 33.27 -32.05
CA GLY A 745 34.45 32.86 -32.52
C GLY A 745 35.20 32.36 -31.30
N ASP A 746 35.80 31.27 -31.18
CA ASP A 746 36.64 30.46 -32.07
C ASP A 746 37.02 29.14 -31.39
N ASN A 747 37.15 28.12 -32.16
CA ASN A 747 38.18 27.08 -32.22
C ASN A 747 38.96 26.65 -30.97
N GLY A 748 39.04 25.34 -30.85
CA GLY A 748 40.07 24.65 -30.09
C GLY A 748 40.04 23.15 -30.31
N THR A 749 40.57 22.73 -31.45
CA THR A 749 41.04 21.39 -31.79
C THR A 749 42.13 20.90 -30.83
N GLY A 750 42.12 19.60 -30.57
CA GLY A 750 43.23 18.93 -29.87
C GLY A 750 43.08 17.44 -29.91
N ASP A 751 43.73 16.87 -30.92
CA ASP A 751 43.91 15.46 -31.24
C ASP A 751 44.73 14.67 -30.23
N SER A 752 44.63 13.32 -30.40
CA SER A 752 45.67 12.26 -30.31
C SER A 752 46.02 11.82 -28.88
N GLU A 753 46.33 10.64 -28.60
CA GLU A 753 46.73 9.39 -29.29
C GLU A 753 46.73 8.26 -28.24
N SER A 754 46.29 7.08 -28.64
CA SER A 754 46.92 5.75 -28.63
C SER A 754 47.94 5.41 -27.53
N GLY A 755 47.75 4.25 -26.96
CA GLY A 755 48.78 3.53 -26.19
C GLY A 755 48.32 2.13 -25.83
N ASP A 756 48.66 1.25 -26.70
CA ASP A 756 48.60 -0.21 -26.74
C ASP A 756 49.52 -0.88 -25.71
N ASN A 757 49.33 -2.20 -25.54
CA ASN A 757 50.21 -3.24 -24.95
C ASN A 757 49.86 -3.63 -23.53
N GLY A 758 49.61 -4.89 -23.19
CA GLY A 758 50.00 -6.13 -23.81
C GLY A 758 50.22 -7.18 -22.75
N SER A 759 49.81 -8.39 -23.08
CA SER A 759 50.47 -9.66 -22.73
C SER A 759 50.20 -10.36 -21.38
N SER A 760 49.46 -11.43 -21.49
CA SER A 760 49.83 -12.82 -21.18
C SER A 760 50.21 -13.20 -19.72
N GLY A 761 49.59 -14.29 -19.30
CA GLY A 761 50.03 -15.14 -18.17
C GLY A 761 49.09 -16.30 -17.90
N ASN A 762 49.27 -17.40 -18.59
CA ASN A 762 48.78 -18.74 -18.32
C ASN A 762 49.06 -19.21 -16.89
N GLY A 763 48.18 -20.06 -16.34
CA GLY A 763 48.48 -20.86 -15.16
C GLY A 763 47.37 -21.88 -14.81
N ASP A 764 47.50 -23.05 -15.40
CA ASP A 764 46.79 -24.29 -15.11
C ASP A 764 46.82 -24.67 -13.63
N GLY A 765 45.75 -25.33 -13.18
CA GLY A 765 45.78 -26.08 -11.92
C GLY A 765 44.45 -26.60 -11.40
N ARG A 766 43.95 -27.73 -11.94
CA ARG A 766 43.11 -28.75 -11.27
C ARG A 766 44.05 -29.87 -10.76
N PRO A 767 43.65 -30.78 -9.88
CA PRO A 767 42.38 -31.11 -9.23
C PRO A 767 42.49 -31.50 -7.73
N GLY A 768 41.38 -31.81 -7.09
CA GLY A 768 41.37 -32.55 -5.83
C GLY A 768 39.98 -32.79 -5.23
N ARG A 769 39.48 -33.97 -5.43
CA ARG A 769 38.35 -34.63 -4.76
C ARG A 769 38.55 -34.72 -3.25
N GLY A 770 37.46 -34.76 -2.50
CA GLY A 770 37.42 -35.25 -1.12
C GLY A 770 35.96 -35.26 -0.60
N ASP A 771 35.39 -36.44 -0.62
CA ASP A 771 34.13 -36.88 0.01
C ASP A 771 34.15 -36.72 1.55
N HIS A 772 32.95 -36.80 2.09
CA HIS A 772 32.45 -37.28 3.38
C HIS A 772 31.88 -36.24 4.37
N ARG A 773 30.70 -36.29 4.55
CA ARG A 773 29.56 -36.71 5.38
C ARG A 773 28.47 -35.67 5.47
#